data_8095e673832ed4fb719f2c371f52ab3f
#
_entry.id   8095e673832ed4fb719f2c371f52ab3f
#
_cell.length_a   1.000
_cell.length_b   1.000
_cell.length_c   1.000
_cell.angle_alpha   90.00
_cell.angle_beta   90.00
_cell.angle_gamma   90.00
#
_symmetry.space_group_name_H-M   'P 1'
#
loop_
_entity.id
_entity.type
_entity.pdbx_description
1 polymer ?
#
loop_
_entity_poly.entity_id
_entity_poly.type
_entity_poly.pdbx_seq_one_letter_code
_entity_poly.pdbx_strand_id
1 'polypeptide(L)'
;MNFNIRRLLAKSLCILVAFSVTSANAVDIEEIVVTAQKRAQNQQDVPVALDAFSAEMLQKSSIKTMRDLAGMTPSLDSFQSQSAGFSSWGIRGISTSSQNFGLESAVGSYIDNVYRARQSAIGNQLVDVEAVEVLRGPQGTLFGKNTSAGAINIRTVAPSHDRNGFFEIVGGEYGLVNLNAATNMSLIEDKLAMRATIFSSNREGFVTNLTEPNGPKTNDRDRFGGRLQFLFTPSEATSMRLIVDYAEIDEVCCAALTKKNNMVSSVGAPGTDYLLSLAMGQPITLGKDFNTQQQYFTYLPRSKAEDKGISLEINRDYDNFTLTSVTALRDFTTDDFGDVDFGAAYLLTDRNIMEQSSFSQELRFSGEFAGANGRDGHYQLGFYYYNQDLDNNSKLVTGKHTTQFLNYNPLLTPLLGALEAVSAATAAGIGAAITANPTAYGLPADASAAMITAVATGANPYPSAAASSFPDGAWARDVAMQNHKSYAFFGQVDVPIQDHWTFTAGMRYTNEDKKMDSTFTNSTLGAKPDLSSTAAGSMLWYLGGIGAGLINPVTSAASVLTALAPVYTPGWGYYTQPSLAPRPDVHKTLEDTRITGNVKVAYQPNDDVLFYSSYSTGYKAGGTNTDRLAVGLPYTFEPETTEVLEVGGKMDLGNSLRLNIAAWKMNVDNLQVSTFQGNAFNLQNAGYTEASGAELDMNWAPVESFRLDVSYALVKATVKDFPNASCWIASPFHTGAIDPGAGTAGAAATFCDHSGVTKTNPERRLFVGATQGFKMGAVEGYLRLEHQSMSESDTGGGGDPLQFRESFSFANARLGFIFEELNSELAFWVRNATDQRFYESVFNNPVQAGSLRAYTAEPRTWGVNFRINFD
;
A
#
# COMPACT_ATOMS: atom_id res chain seq x y z
N MET A 1 28.20 -12.06 -10.88
CA MET A 1 28.52 -13.35 -10.23
C MET A 1 27.65 -14.43 -10.85
N ASN A 2 28.25 -15.34 -11.61
CA ASN A 2 27.51 -16.40 -12.31
C ASN A 2 26.99 -17.43 -11.31
N PHE A 3 25.71 -17.34 -10.95
CA PHE A 3 25.05 -18.33 -10.12
C PHE A 3 24.78 -19.60 -10.95
N ASN A 4 25.34 -20.71 -10.55
CA ASN A 4 25.21 -22.02 -11.18
C ASN A 4 23.83 -22.64 -10.85
N ILE A 5 22.77 -22.12 -11.48
CA ILE A 5 21.38 -22.61 -11.39
C ILE A 5 21.32 -24.13 -11.70
N ARG A 6 22.20 -24.65 -12.58
CA ARG A 6 22.30 -26.09 -12.89
C ARG A 6 22.69 -26.97 -11.70
N ARG A 7 23.41 -26.44 -10.68
CA ARG A 7 23.80 -27.25 -9.50
C ARG A 7 22.73 -27.27 -8.40
N LEU A 8 21.90 -26.23 -8.27
CA LEU A 8 20.77 -26.23 -7.33
C LEU A 8 19.61 -27.08 -7.84
N LEU A 9 19.23 -26.92 -9.11
CA LEU A 9 18.19 -27.75 -9.74
C LEU A 9 18.56 -29.24 -9.77
N ALA A 10 19.83 -29.59 -10.01
CA ALA A 10 20.29 -30.97 -10.00
C ALA A 10 20.27 -31.61 -8.59
N LYS A 11 20.52 -30.83 -7.52
CA LYS A 11 20.46 -31.37 -6.13
C LYS A 11 19.04 -31.49 -5.60
N SER A 12 18.15 -30.57 -5.96
CA SER A 12 16.73 -30.66 -5.60
C SER A 12 15.98 -31.73 -6.42
N LEU A 13 16.37 -31.95 -7.68
CA LEU A 13 15.76 -32.98 -8.53
C LEU A 13 16.19 -34.41 -8.15
N CYS A 14 17.40 -34.61 -7.60
CA CYS A 14 17.88 -35.92 -7.17
C CYS A 14 17.21 -36.46 -5.89
N ILE A 15 16.58 -35.63 -5.07
CA ILE A 15 15.83 -36.07 -3.86
C ILE A 15 14.41 -36.53 -4.25
N LEU A 16 13.87 -36.04 -5.39
CA LEU A 16 12.50 -36.33 -5.85
C LEU A 16 12.39 -37.64 -6.64
N VAL A 17 13.48 -38.26 -7.09
CA VAL A 17 13.45 -39.43 -7.99
C VAL A 17 13.44 -40.79 -7.24
N ALA A 18 13.48 -40.84 -5.92
CA ALA A 18 13.60 -42.08 -5.13
C ALA A 18 12.26 -42.69 -4.67
N PHE A 19 11.10 -42.15 -5.09
CA PHE A 19 9.81 -42.79 -4.81
C PHE A 19 9.31 -43.58 -6.00
N SER A 20 9.09 -44.86 -5.80
CA SER A 20 8.62 -45.87 -6.76
C SER A 20 7.35 -45.40 -7.47
N VAL A 21 7.42 -45.26 -8.77
CA VAL A 21 6.25 -45.04 -9.66
C VAL A 21 5.44 -46.33 -9.65
N THR A 22 4.38 -46.39 -8.86
CA THR A 22 3.29 -47.33 -9.09
C THR A 22 2.42 -46.76 -10.20
N SER A 23 1.92 -47.56 -11.09
CA SER A 23 1.05 -47.22 -12.23
C SER A 23 -0.12 -46.34 -11.75
N ALA A 24 -0.06 -45.07 -12.13
CA ALA A 24 -0.96 -44.03 -11.67
C ALA A 24 -1.93 -43.66 -12.78
N ASN A 25 -3.19 -43.56 -12.47
CA ASN A 25 -4.17 -42.85 -13.28
C ASN A 25 -3.88 -41.34 -13.13
N ALA A 26 -3.90 -40.62 -14.24
CA ALA A 26 -3.88 -39.16 -14.22
C ALA A 26 -5.12 -38.65 -13.48
N VAL A 27 -4.95 -37.66 -12.63
CA VAL A 27 -6.06 -37.07 -11.87
C VAL A 27 -6.52 -35.81 -12.58
N ASP A 28 -7.82 -35.61 -12.65
CA ASP A 28 -8.39 -34.37 -13.16
C ASP A 28 -7.98 -33.19 -12.25
N ILE A 29 -7.41 -32.15 -12.85
CA ILE A 29 -7.12 -30.90 -12.14
C ILE A 29 -8.46 -30.26 -11.77
N GLU A 30 -8.61 -29.87 -10.51
CA GLU A 30 -9.82 -29.23 -9.98
C GLU A 30 -10.28 -28.07 -10.89
N GLU A 31 -11.54 -28.11 -11.29
CA GLU A 31 -12.19 -27.00 -11.98
C GLU A 31 -12.52 -25.92 -10.96
N ILE A 32 -11.98 -24.72 -11.18
CA ILE A 32 -12.23 -23.56 -10.32
C ILE A 32 -13.29 -22.68 -10.98
N VAL A 33 -14.42 -22.55 -10.32
CA VAL A 33 -15.48 -21.61 -10.72
C VAL A 33 -15.11 -20.22 -10.23
N VAL A 34 -15.05 -19.27 -11.17
CA VAL A 34 -14.74 -17.87 -10.91
C VAL A 34 -15.93 -16.96 -11.22
N THR A 35 -15.94 -15.79 -10.60
CA THR A 35 -16.94 -14.75 -10.84
C THR A 35 -16.34 -13.48 -11.44
N ALA A 36 -15.20 -13.62 -12.07
CA ALA A 36 -14.40 -12.55 -12.67
C ALA A 36 -15.17 -11.66 -13.68
N GLN A 37 -16.20 -12.19 -14.31
CA GLN A 37 -17.10 -11.45 -15.20
C GLN A 37 -18.49 -11.20 -14.59
N LYS A 38 -18.57 -11.17 -13.24
CA LYS A 38 -19.82 -11.00 -12.51
C LYS A 38 -20.87 -12.12 -12.80
N ARG A 39 -20.42 -13.25 -13.29
CA ARG A 39 -21.17 -14.50 -13.49
C ARG A 39 -20.28 -15.70 -13.19
N ALA A 40 -20.87 -16.81 -12.77
CA ALA A 40 -20.14 -18.05 -12.50
C ALA A 40 -19.69 -18.68 -13.83
N GLN A 41 -18.39 -18.91 -13.98
CA GLN A 41 -17.75 -19.51 -15.16
C GLN A 41 -16.56 -20.37 -14.75
N ASN A 42 -16.20 -21.38 -15.56
CA ASN A 42 -14.93 -22.07 -15.37
C ASN A 42 -13.78 -21.07 -15.63
N GLN A 43 -12.75 -21.08 -14.80
CA GLN A 43 -11.55 -20.23 -14.95
C GLN A 43 -10.94 -20.34 -16.36
N GLN A 44 -10.98 -21.51 -16.98
CA GLN A 44 -10.38 -21.74 -18.30
C GLN A 44 -11.17 -21.10 -19.44
N ASP A 45 -12.47 -20.86 -19.27
CA ASP A 45 -13.32 -20.24 -20.28
C ASP A 45 -13.29 -18.71 -20.26
N VAL A 46 -12.67 -18.10 -19.26
CA VAL A 46 -12.65 -16.65 -19.10
C VAL A 46 -11.48 -16.04 -19.88
N PRO A 47 -11.72 -15.22 -20.93
CA PRO A 47 -10.66 -14.60 -21.74
C PRO A 47 -10.02 -13.36 -21.03
N VAL A 48 -9.42 -13.60 -19.88
CA VAL A 48 -8.70 -12.64 -19.04
C VAL A 48 -7.60 -13.35 -18.27
N ALA A 49 -6.46 -12.71 -18.09
CA ALA A 49 -5.43 -13.21 -17.19
C ALA A 49 -5.94 -13.09 -15.74
N LEU A 50 -6.10 -14.23 -15.07
CA LEU A 50 -6.55 -14.29 -13.69
C LEU A 50 -5.98 -15.50 -12.95
N ASP A 51 -5.72 -15.32 -11.65
CA ASP A 51 -5.44 -16.41 -10.72
C ASP A 51 -6.66 -16.63 -9.84
N ALA A 52 -7.00 -17.88 -9.61
CA ALA A 52 -8.05 -18.27 -8.68
C ALA A 52 -7.52 -19.32 -7.70
N PHE A 53 -7.79 -19.12 -6.44
CA PHE A 53 -7.32 -19.95 -5.33
C PHE A 53 -8.53 -20.50 -4.59
N SER A 54 -8.70 -21.82 -4.59
CA SER A 54 -9.75 -22.48 -3.82
C SER A 54 -9.43 -22.50 -2.32
N ALA A 55 -10.42 -22.73 -1.48
CA ALA A 55 -10.27 -22.89 -0.04
C ALA A 55 -9.21 -23.96 0.32
N GLU A 56 -9.21 -25.09 -0.41
CA GLU A 56 -8.25 -26.18 -0.21
C GLU A 56 -6.81 -25.74 -0.50
N MET A 57 -6.61 -25.04 -1.63
CA MET A 57 -5.28 -24.53 -2.00
C MET A 57 -4.76 -23.52 -0.96
N LEU A 58 -5.60 -22.60 -0.50
CA LEU A 58 -5.25 -21.64 0.56
C LEU A 58 -4.85 -22.36 1.86
N GLN A 59 -5.58 -23.41 2.26
CA GLN A 59 -5.30 -24.19 3.44
C GLN A 59 -3.98 -24.96 3.31
N LYS A 60 -3.78 -25.71 2.23
CA LYS A 60 -2.56 -26.52 2.00
C LYS A 60 -1.31 -25.65 1.87
N SER A 61 -1.41 -24.44 1.36
CA SER A 61 -0.31 -23.47 1.26
C SER A 61 -0.15 -22.61 2.51
N SER A 62 -0.94 -22.85 3.56
CA SER A 62 -0.91 -22.04 4.80
C SER A 62 -1.12 -20.54 4.56
N ILE A 63 -1.89 -20.18 3.53
CA ILE A 63 -2.26 -18.79 3.22
C ILE A 63 -3.32 -18.33 4.21
N LYS A 64 -2.99 -17.34 5.02
CA LYS A 64 -3.89 -16.79 6.05
C LYS A 64 -4.26 -15.33 5.79
N THR A 65 -3.48 -14.62 4.98
CA THR A 65 -3.71 -13.20 4.65
C THR A 65 -3.47 -12.95 3.17
N MET A 66 -3.93 -11.82 2.67
CA MET A 66 -3.64 -11.38 1.29
C MET A 66 -2.14 -11.20 1.04
N ARG A 67 -1.36 -10.88 2.08
CA ARG A 67 0.10 -10.79 1.98
C ARG A 67 0.75 -12.14 1.71
N ASP A 68 0.26 -13.19 2.33
CA ASP A 68 0.73 -14.56 2.05
C ASP A 68 0.40 -14.94 0.59
N LEU A 69 -0.80 -14.56 0.12
CA LEU A 69 -1.24 -14.85 -1.26
C LEU A 69 -0.35 -14.18 -2.32
N ALA A 70 0.12 -12.96 -2.06
CA ALA A 70 1.02 -12.25 -2.97
C ALA A 70 2.33 -13.03 -3.22
N GLY A 71 2.74 -13.91 -2.32
CA GLY A 71 3.86 -14.81 -2.51
C GLY A 71 3.63 -15.87 -3.58
N MET A 72 2.38 -16.29 -3.81
CA MET A 72 1.98 -17.30 -4.80
C MET A 72 1.58 -16.69 -6.15
N THR A 73 1.31 -15.39 -6.19
CA THR A 73 0.88 -14.65 -7.38
C THR A 73 1.99 -13.69 -7.82
N PRO A 74 2.90 -14.08 -8.71
CA PRO A 74 4.09 -13.28 -9.04
C PRO A 74 3.82 -11.91 -9.63
N SER A 75 2.64 -11.66 -10.20
CA SER A 75 2.22 -10.35 -10.69
C SER A 75 1.60 -9.46 -9.63
N LEU A 76 1.28 -10.01 -8.44
CA LEU A 76 0.70 -9.27 -7.31
C LEU A 76 1.79 -8.79 -6.35
N ASP A 77 1.88 -7.50 -6.15
CA ASP A 77 2.70 -6.86 -5.13
C ASP A 77 1.90 -6.66 -3.85
N SER A 78 2.52 -6.91 -2.71
CA SER A 78 1.99 -6.47 -1.41
C SER A 78 3.01 -5.61 -0.69
N PHE A 79 2.55 -4.55 -0.10
CA PHE A 79 3.37 -3.62 0.63
C PHE A 79 2.65 -3.18 1.91
N GLN A 80 3.34 -3.25 3.03
CA GLN A 80 2.88 -2.70 4.30
C GLN A 80 3.95 -1.74 4.82
N SER A 81 3.53 -0.51 5.13
CA SER A 81 4.44 0.51 5.66
C SER A 81 4.28 0.66 7.18
N GLN A 82 4.14 1.86 7.66
CA GLN A 82 4.21 2.25 9.07
C GLN A 82 3.08 1.70 9.96
N SER A 83 2.01 1.16 9.37
CA SER A 83 0.91 0.57 10.14
C SER A 83 0.15 -0.48 9.33
N ALA A 84 -0.71 -1.25 9.98
CA ALA A 84 -1.64 -2.17 9.32
C ALA A 84 -2.66 -1.42 8.45
N GLY A 85 -3.03 -0.20 8.83
CA GLY A 85 -3.91 0.71 8.05
C GLY A 85 -3.30 1.17 6.73
N PHE A 86 -1.97 1.09 6.58
CA PHE A 86 -1.23 1.48 5.39
C PHE A 86 -0.73 0.28 4.56
N SER A 87 -1.59 -0.72 4.38
CA SER A 87 -1.33 -1.82 3.43
C SER A 87 -1.75 -1.43 2.02
N SER A 88 -0.98 -1.84 1.02
CA SER A 88 -1.28 -1.60 -0.40
C SER A 88 -0.99 -2.81 -1.28
N TRP A 89 -1.68 -2.86 -2.42
CA TRP A 89 -1.57 -3.91 -3.42
C TRP A 89 -1.21 -3.28 -4.76
N GLY A 90 -0.41 -4.00 -5.52
CA GLY A 90 -0.06 -3.63 -6.88
C GLY A 90 -0.17 -4.83 -7.82
N ILE A 91 -0.49 -4.60 -9.08
CA ILE A 91 -0.52 -5.64 -10.10
C ILE A 91 0.28 -5.15 -11.31
N ARG A 92 1.12 -6.04 -11.88
CA ARG A 92 1.94 -5.73 -13.07
C ARG A 92 2.84 -4.50 -12.90
N GLY A 93 3.31 -4.27 -11.68
CA GLY A 93 4.19 -3.14 -11.36
C GLY A 93 3.49 -1.78 -11.18
N ILE A 94 2.16 -1.73 -11.26
CA ILE A 94 1.37 -0.54 -10.93
C ILE A 94 0.76 -0.74 -9.56
N SER A 95 1.20 0.09 -8.62
CA SER A 95 0.75 0.08 -7.22
C SER A 95 0.37 1.48 -6.77
N THR A 96 -0.33 1.55 -5.68
CA THR A 96 -0.74 2.81 -5.05
C THR A 96 -0.20 2.85 -3.63
N SER A 97 0.49 3.92 -3.27
CA SER A 97 0.86 4.16 -1.88
C SER A 97 -0.40 4.41 -1.05
N SER A 98 -0.55 3.69 0.05
CA SER A 98 -1.68 3.87 0.97
C SER A 98 -1.50 5.00 1.99
N GLN A 99 -0.38 5.71 1.96
CA GLN A 99 0.04 6.67 2.98
C GLN A 99 -0.66 8.04 2.90
N ASN A 100 -1.53 8.24 1.94
CA ASN A 100 -2.39 9.42 1.86
C ASN A 100 -3.83 8.98 1.59
N PHE A 101 -4.73 9.25 2.50
CA PHE A 101 -6.12 8.80 2.42
C PHE A 101 -6.95 9.52 1.35
N GLY A 102 -6.45 10.59 0.75
CA GLY A 102 -7.04 11.19 -0.45
C GLY A 102 -6.82 10.39 -1.72
N LEU A 103 -5.86 9.44 -1.70
CA LEU A 103 -5.50 8.59 -2.82
C LEU A 103 -6.32 7.30 -2.82
N GLU A 104 -6.94 6.99 -3.94
CA GLU A 104 -7.65 5.73 -4.16
C GLU A 104 -6.74 4.66 -4.77
N SER A 105 -7.14 3.40 -4.73
CA SER A 105 -6.33 2.27 -5.19
C SER A 105 -6.28 2.13 -6.71
N ALA A 106 -5.17 1.62 -7.27
CA ALA A 106 -5.12 1.12 -8.64
C ALA A 106 -5.64 -0.33 -8.75
N VAL A 107 -5.72 -1.05 -7.63
CA VAL A 107 -6.26 -2.41 -7.53
C VAL A 107 -7.56 -2.38 -6.74
N GLY A 108 -8.67 -2.69 -7.40
CA GLY A 108 -9.99 -2.75 -6.74
C GLY A 108 -10.08 -3.93 -5.80
N SER A 109 -10.62 -3.73 -4.61
CA SER A 109 -10.77 -4.76 -3.59
C SER A 109 -12.25 -5.02 -3.31
N TYR A 110 -12.67 -6.26 -3.41
CA TYR A 110 -14.06 -6.69 -3.24
C TYR A 110 -14.15 -7.89 -2.30
N ILE A 111 -15.18 -7.89 -1.44
CA ILE A 111 -15.58 -9.07 -0.66
C ILE A 111 -17.07 -9.27 -0.90
N ASP A 112 -17.47 -10.46 -1.40
CA ASP A 112 -18.86 -10.80 -1.72
C ASP A 112 -19.56 -9.70 -2.55
N ASN A 113 -18.96 -9.28 -3.67
CA ASN A 113 -19.40 -8.21 -4.57
C ASN A 113 -19.41 -6.79 -3.98
N VAL A 114 -19.07 -6.59 -2.70
CA VAL A 114 -19.04 -5.28 -2.06
C VAL A 114 -17.65 -4.65 -2.19
N TYR A 115 -17.59 -3.47 -2.78
CA TYR A 115 -16.36 -2.69 -2.91
C TYR A 115 -15.80 -2.25 -1.55
N ARG A 116 -14.49 -2.46 -1.34
CA ARG A 116 -13.73 -1.96 -0.18
C ARG A 116 -12.88 -0.79 -0.64
N ALA A 117 -13.25 0.41 -0.24
CA ALA A 117 -12.59 1.64 -0.73
C ALA A 117 -11.15 1.78 -0.24
N ARG A 118 -10.79 1.11 0.85
CA ARG A 118 -9.43 1.07 1.39
C ARG A 118 -8.82 -0.30 1.16
N GLN A 119 -7.59 -0.32 0.63
CA GLN A 119 -6.85 -1.56 0.39
C GLN A 119 -6.59 -2.33 1.68
N SER A 120 -6.36 -1.62 2.78
CA SER A 120 -6.14 -2.20 4.10
C SER A 120 -7.37 -2.93 4.67
N ALA A 121 -8.58 -2.64 4.20
CA ALA A 121 -9.79 -3.35 4.63
C ALA A 121 -9.78 -4.86 4.29
N ILE A 122 -8.98 -5.29 3.29
CA ILE A 122 -8.76 -6.72 3.00
C ILE A 122 -7.47 -7.28 3.62
N GLY A 123 -6.78 -6.50 4.46
CA GLY A 123 -5.53 -6.89 5.11
C GLY A 123 -5.67 -7.88 6.27
N ASN A 124 -6.90 -8.15 6.71
CA ASN A 124 -7.19 -9.07 7.82
C ASN A 124 -7.09 -10.54 7.40
N GLN A 125 -7.50 -11.46 8.25
CA GLN A 125 -7.40 -12.91 8.02
C GLN A 125 -8.41 -13.40 6.97
N LEU A 126 -7.94 -14.27 6.07
CA LEU A 126 -8.77 -15.01 5.12
C LEU A 126 -9.33 -16.26 5.80
N VAL A 127 -10.46 -16.12 6.48
CA VAL A 127 -11.12 -17.22 7.21
C VAL A 127 -12.47 -17.52 6.58
N ASP A 128 -12.75 -18.82 6.38
CA ASP A 128 -13.99 -19.29 5.80
C ASP A 128 -14.27 -18.64 4.42
N VAL A 129 -13.22 -18.69 3.58
CA VAL A 129 -13.22 -18.16 2.23
C VAL A 129 -13.44 -19.32 1.25
N GLU A 130 -14.33 -19.12 0.29
CA GLU A 130 -14.59 -20.08 -0.79
C GLU A 130 -13.53 -20.00 -1.87
N ALA A 131 -13.22 -18.75 -2.31
CA ALA A 131 -12.20 -18.49 -3.31
C ALA A 131 -11.65 -17.07 -3.20
N VAL A 132 -10.41 -16.89 -3.65
CA VAL A 132 -9.81 -15.57 -3.92
C VAL A 132 -9.43 -15.52 -5.39
N GLU A 133 -9.90 -14.50 -6.09
CA GLU A 133 -9.66 -14.24 -7.50
C GLU A 133 -8.82 -12.99 -7.65
N VAL A 134 -7.71 -13.06 -8.39
CA VAL A 134 -6.85 -11.93 -8.73
C VAL A 134 -6.92 -11.69 -10.22
N LEU A 135 -7.66 -10.68 -10.63
CA LEU A 135 -7.84 -10.28 -12.02
C LEU A 135 -6.72 -9.31 -12.40
N ARG A 136 -5.95 -9.66 -13.42
CA ARG A 136 -4.80 -8.88 -13.86
C ARG A 136 -5.16 -7.98 -15.05
N GLY A 137 -4.64 -6.74 -15.03
CA GLY A 137 -4.98 -5.70 -16.02
C GLY A 137 -6.31 -4.99 -15.74
N PRO A 138 -6.64 -3.92 -16.50
CA PRO A 138 -7.77 -3.05 -16.22
C PRO A 138 -9.12 -3.76 -16.21
N GLN A 139 -9.90 -3.53 -15.17
CA GLN A 139 -11.25 -4.08 -14.98
C GLN A 139 -12.32 -2.97 -14.96
N GLY A 140 -12.06 -1.86 -15.64
CA GLY A 140 -12.89 -0.65 -15.60
C GLY A 140 -14.34 -0.83 -16.04
N THR A 141 -14.65 -1.81 -16.86
CA THR A 141 -16.00 -2.05 -17.38
C THR A 141 -16.95 -2.60 -16.30
N LEU A 142 -16.64 -3.75 -15.73
CA LEU A 142 -17.54 -4.45 -14.80
C LEU A 142 -17.31 -4.08 -13.33
N PHE A 143 -16.06 -3.84 -12.95
CA PHE A 143 -15.69 -3.46 -11.58
C PHE A 143 -15.65 -1.94 -11.39
N GLY A 144 -15.39 -1.18 -12.44
CA GLY A 144 -15.48 0.27 -12.45
C GLY A 144 -14.18 0.98 -12.06
N LYS A 145 -14.35 2.13 -11.37
CA LYS A 145 -13.22 2.96 -10.94
C LYS A 145 -12.23 2.19 -10.06
N ASN A 146 -10.99 2.68 -10.03
CA ASN A 146 -9.96 2.18 -9.10
C ASN A 146 -9.59 0.72 -9.36
N THR A 147 -9.68 0.30 -10.61
CA THR A 147 -9.28 -1.01 -11.10
C THR A 147 -8.38 -0.87 -12.34
N SER A 148 -7.55 0.18 -12.36
CA SER A 148 -6.64 0.49 -13.48
C SER A 148 -5.54 -0.56 -13.65
N ALA A 149 -5.09 -1.20 -12.55
CA ALA A 149 -4.10 -2.28 -12.57
C ALA A 149 -4.73 -3.67 -12.47
N GLY A 150 -5.91 -3.79 -11.88
CA GLY A 150 -6.60 -5.06 -11.68
C GLY A 150 -7.62 -5.03 -10.57
N ALA A 151 -8.10 -6.22 -10.17
CA ALA A 151 -9.03 -6.37 -9.06
C ALA A 151 -8.73 -7.63 -8.24
N ILE A 152 -9.00 -7.58 -6.95
CA ILE A 152 -9.01 -8.72 -6.02
C ILE A 152 -10.44 -8.93 -5.58
N ASN A 153 -10.97 -10.13 -5.83
CA ASN A 153 -12.32 -10.51 -5.47
C ASN A 153 -12.26 -11.70 -4.50
N ILE A 154 -12.71 -11.50 -3.27
CA ILE A 154 -12.76 -12.51 -2.22
C ILE A 154 -14.20 -12.96 -2.08
N ARG A 155 -14.44 -14.26 -2.24
CA ARG A 155 -15.75 -14.86 -1.99
C ARG A 155 -15.71 -15.66 -0.70
N THR A 156 -16.65 -15.38 0.19
CA THR A 156 -16.77 -16.10 1.44
C THR A 156 -17.75 -17.28 1.28
N VAL A 157 -17.56 -18.35 2.07
CA VAL A 157 -18.45 -19.50 2.02
C VAL A 157 -19.87 -19.06 2.36
N ALA A 158 -20.81 -19.30 1.44
CA ALA A 158 -22.21 -18.95 1.62
C ALA A 158 -22.92 -19.92 2.59
N PRO A 159 -23.99 -19.51 3.27
CA PRO A 159 -24.87 -20.43 3.97
C PRO A 159 -25.47 -21.47 3.02
N SER A 160 -25.64 -22.70 3.50
CA SER A 160 -26.34 -23.79 2.81
C SER A 160 -27.35 -24.46 3.73
N HIS A 161 -28.22 -25.33 3.19
CA HIS A 161 -29.16 -26.10 4.01
C HIS A 161 -28.53 -27.32 4.67
N ASP A 162 -27.29 -27.67 4.28
CA ASP A 162 -26.55 -28.75 4.89
C ASP A 162 -25.91 -28.27 6.21
N ARG A 163 -25.92 -29.13 7.21
CA ARG A 163 -25.22 -28.84 8.46
C ARG A 163 -23.73 -29.13 8.27
N ASN A 164 -22.88 -28.14 8.43
CA ASN A 164 -21.44 -28.33 8.35
C ASN A 164 -20.70 -27.21 9.11
N GLY A 165 -19.42 -27.40 9.32
CA GLY A 165 -18.58 -26.39 9.95
C GLY A 165 -17.15 -26.89 10.20
N PHE A 166 -16.37 -26.06 10.87
CA PHE A 166 -15.02 -26.45 11.28
C PHE A 166 -14.60 -25.70 12.54
N PHE A 167 -13.63 -26.28 13.23
CA PHE A 167 -12.84 -25.64 14.26
C PHE A 167 -11.35 -25.82 13.93
N GLU A 168 -10.56 -24.76 13.98
CA GLU A 168 -9.13 -24.75 13.70
C GLU A 168 -8.38 -24.02 14.82
N ILE A 169 -7.32 -24.65 15.32
CA ILE A 169 -6.36 -24.03 16.23
C ILE A 169 -4.96 -24.08 15.61
N VAL A 170 -4.24 -22.96 15.65
CA VAL A 170 -2.84 -22.89 15.21
C VAL A 170 -2.01 -22.37 16.36
N GLY A 171 -0.95 -23.09 16.70
CA GLY A 171 0.07 -22.66 17.66
C GLY A 171 1.44 -22.56 16.99
N GLY A 172 2.28 -21.61 17.40
CA GLY A 172 3.58 -21.46 16.78
C GLY A 172 4.56 -20.55 17.50
N GLU A 173 5.62 -20.22 16.81
CA GLU A 173 6.70 -19.37 17.32
C GLU A 173 6.20 -17.99 17.71
N TYR A 174 6.90 -17.30 18.59
CA TYR A 174 6.49 -16.02 19.19
C TYR A 174 5.13 -16.09 19.91
N GLY A 175 4.76 -17.23 20.47
CA GLY A 175 3.50 -17.40 21.17
C GLY A 175 2.27 -17.30 20.26
N LEU A 176 2.41 -17.61 18.97
CA LEU A 176 1.29 -17.58 18.02
C LEU A 176 0.15 -18.49 18.49
N VAL A 177 -1.04 -17.92 18.59
CA VAL A 177 -2.30 -18.64 18.78
C VAL A 177 -3.34 -18.07 17.81
N ASN A 178 -3.82 -18.90 16.87
CA ASN A 178 -4.98 -18.57 16.05
C ASN A 178 -6.12 -19.54 16.40
N LEU A 179 -7.31 -18.99 16.49
CA LEU A 179 -8.56 -19.74 16.67
C LEU A 179 -9.52 -19.34 15.55
N ASN A 180 -9.93 -20.29 14.73
CA ASN A 180 -10.88 -20.08 13.64
C ASN A 180 -12.02 -21.08 13.77
N ALA A 181 -13.25 -20.64 13.62
CA ALA A 181 -14.41 -21.53 13.62
C ALA A 181 -15.49 -21.02 12.68
N ALA A 182 -16.20 -21.95 12.06
CA ALA A 182 -17.41 -21.67 11.33
C ALA A 182 -18.43 -22.76 11.58
N THR A 183 -19.72 -22.39 11.59
CA THR A 183 -20.83 -23.33 11.66
C THR A 183 -21.93 -22.89 10.70
N ASN A 184 -22.52 -23.84 10.03
CA ASN A 184 -23.63 -23.68 9.12
C ASN A 184 -24.83 -24.52 9.56
N MET A 185 -26.03 -23.96 9.45
CA MET A 185 -27.25 -24.69 9.80
C MET A 185 -28.46 -24.19 9.03
N SER A 186 -29.37 -25.09 8.74
CA SER A 186 -30.71 -24.72 8.23
C SER A 186 -31.60 -24.31 9.42
N LEU A 187 -32.10 -23.09 9.39
CA LEU A 187 -33.08 -22.59 10.39
C LEU A 187 -34.50 -22.89 10.02
N ILE A 188 -34.80 -22.87 8.72
CA ILE A 188 -36.09 -23.32 8.13
C ILE A 188 -35.69 -24.13 6.92
N GLU A 189 -36.10 -25.42 6.93
CA GLU A 189 -35.79 -26.38 5.87
C GLU A 189 -36.09 -25.78 4.49
N ASP A 190 -35.10 -25.86 3.59
CA ASP A 190 -35.12 -25.37 2.21
C ASP A 190 -35.42 -23.86 2.01
N LYS A 191 -35.53 -23.07 3.10
CA LYS A 191 -35.91 -21.65 2.99
C LYS A 191 -34.98 -20.71 3.66
N LEU A 192 -34.46 -21.04 4.83
CA LEU A 192 -33.58 -20.13 5.57
C LEU A 192 -32.40 -20.89 6.17
N ALA A 193 -31.20 -20.58 5.69
CA ALA A 193 -29.97 -21.09 6.23
C ALA A 193 -29.15 -19.95 6.89
N MET A 194 -28.31 -20.30 7.85
CA MET A 194 -27.43 -19.39 8.56
C MET A 194 -26.01 -19.96 8.59
N ARG A 195 -25.02 -19.09 8.39
CA ARG A 195 -23.61 -19.39 8.62
C ARG A 195 -22.99 -18.35 9.54
N ALA A 196 -22.29 -18.80 10.59
CA ALA A 196 -21.56 -17.95 11.51
C ALA A 196 -20.07 -18.32 11.47
N THR A 197 -19.21 -17.33 11.35
CA THR A 197 -17.74 -17.45 11.32
C THR A 197 -17.15 -16.53 12.36
N ILE A 198 -16.14 -17.03 13.11
CA ILE A 198 -15.36 -16.22 14.05
C ILE A 198 -13.88 -16.57 13.91
N PHE A 199 -13.01 -15.57 14.11
CA PHE A 199 -11.57 -15.80 14.17
C PHE A 199 -10.90 -14.91 15.21
N SER A 200 -9.77 -15.38 15.72
CA SER A 200 -8.84 -14.60 16.53
C SER A 200 -7.41 -15.01 16.18
N SER A 201 -6.50 -14.06 16.11
CA SER A 201 -5.08 -14.30 15.83
C SER A 201 -4.23 -13.43 16.72
N ASN A 202 -3.46 -14.07 17.59
CA ASN A 202 -2.58 -13.38 18.54
C ASN A 202 -1.15 -13.93 18.45
N ARG A 203 -0.14 -13.04 18.42
CA ARG A 203 1.28 -13.39 18.38
C ARG A 203 2.11 -12.23 18.93
N GLU A 204 3.13 -12.54 19.74
CA GLU A 204 4.11 -11.54 20.18
C GLU A 204 4.91 -10.97 19.01
N GLY A 205 5.39 -9.73 19.18
CA GLY A 205 6.30 -9.10 18.23
C GLY A 205 7.68 -9.77 18.18
N PHE A 206 8.42 -9.51 17.12
CA PHE A 206 9.77 -10.05 16.92
C PHE A 206 10.87 -8.99 16.89
N VAL A 207 10.52 -7.67 16.88
CA VAL A 207 11.51 -6.59 16.96
C VAL A 207 11.59 -6.05 18.39
N THR A 208 12.79 -6.09 18.98
CA THR A 208 13.03 -5.64 20.35
C THR A 208 13.31 -4.14 20.40
N ASN A 209 12.57 -3.41 21.24
CA ASN A 209 12.88 -2.03 21.58
C ASN A 209 14.05 -1.95 22.55
N LEU A 210 15.17 -1.39 22.12
CA LEU A 210 16.38 -1.26 22.97
C LEU A 210 16.24 -0.16 24.04
N THR A 211 15.30 0.75 23.92
CA THR A 211 14.98 1.73 24.98
C THR A 211 14.30 1.05 26.17
N GLU A 212 13.50 0.02 25.88
CA GLU A 212 12.79 -0.78 26.87
C GLU A 212 12.87 -2.28 26.52
N PRO A 213 14.04 -2.92 26.73
CA PRO A 213 14.30 -4.29 26.24
C PRO A 213 13.37 -5.38 26.81
N ASN A 214 12.77 -5.15 27.96
CA ASN A 214 11.83 -6.06 28.63
C ASN A 214 10.35 -5.65 28.39
N GLY A 215 10.12 -4.60 27.64
CA GLY A 215 8.80 -4.13 27.26
C GLY A 215 8.22 -4.90 26.07
N PRO A 216 7.05 -4.45 25.56
CA PRO A 216 6.43 -5.05 24.38
C PRO A 216 7.37 -4.98 23.17
N LYS A 217 7.41 -6.08 22.41
CA LYS A 217 8.10 -6.11 21.12
C LYS A 217 7.18 -5.58 20.04
N THR A 218 7.75 -4.99 19.01
CA THR A 218 6.97 -4.48 17.88
C THR A 218 6.82 -5.52 16.77
N ASN A 219 5.90 -5.33 15.86
CA ASN A 219 5.49 -6.26 14.81
C ASN A 219 4.81 -7.52 15.40
N ASP A 220 3.99 -7.31 16.41
CA ASP A 220 3.09 -8.30 16.97
C ASP A 220 1.91 -8.58 16.03
N ARG A 221 0.96 -9.36 16.48
CA ARG A 221 -0.32 -9.60 15.81
C ARG A 221 -1.41 -9.70 16.86
N ASP A 222 -2.44 -8.89 16.73
CA ASP A 222 -3.66 -8.96 17.52
C ASP A 222 -4.84 -8.62 16.60
N ARG A 223 -5.59 -9.67 16.22
CA ARG A 223 -6.67 -9.60 15.25
C ARG A 223 -7.85 -10.40 15.73
N PHE A 224 -9.01 -9.83 15.55
CA PHE A 224 -10.28 -10.48 15.89
C PHE A 224 -11.31 -10.12 14.81
N GLY A 225 -12.26 -11.04 14.58
CA GLY A 225 -13.38 -10.74 13.70
C GLY A 225 -14.38 -11.85 13.61
N GLY A 226 -15.50 -11.54 12.97
CA GLY A 226 -16.56 -12.48 12.73
C GLY A 226 -17.51 -12.05 11.63
N ARG A 227 -18.26 -13.00 11.12
CA ARG A 227 -19.24 -12.80 10.07
C ARG A 227 -20.47 -13.66 10.35
N LEU A 228 -21.66 -13.05 10.26
CA LEU A 228 -22.93 -13.72 10.34
C LEU A 228 -23.66 -13.54 9.02
N GLN A 229 -24.12 -14.64 8.45
CA GLN A 229 -24.79 -14.66 7.16
C GLN A 229 -26.10 -15.39 7.25
N PHE A 230 -27.09 -14.91 6.49
CA PHE A 230 -28.37 -15.55 6.29
C PHE A 230 -28.66 -15.67 4.79
N LEU A 231 -29.02 -16.87 4.37
CA LEU A 231 -29.49 -17.13 3.02
C LEU A 231 -30.98 -17.47 3.11
N PHE A 232 -31.81 -16.61 2.51
CA PHE A 232 -33.24 -16.81 2.40
C PHE A 232 -33.63 -17.11 0.96
N THR A 233 -34.20 -18.29 0.73
CA THR A 233 -34.65 -18.81 -0.57
C THR A 233 -36.18 -19.02 -0.56
N PRO A 234 -36.96 -17.92 -0.69
CA PRO A 234 -38.44 -18.02 -0.63
C PRO A 234 -39.02 -18.81 -1.79
N SER A 235 -38.29 -18.94 -2.90
CA SER A 235 -38.63 -19.75 -4.08
C SER A 235 -37.36 -20.14 -4.80
N GLU A 236 -37.45 -21.13 -5.71
CA GLU A 236 -36.29 -21.52 -6.57
C GLU A 236 -35.74 -20.37 -7.40
N ALA A 237 -36.59 -19.42 -7.81
CA ALA A 237 -36.21 -18.26 -8.62
C ALA A 237 -35.68 -17.07 -7.79
N THR A 238 -35.61 -17.16 -6.45
CA THR A 238 -35.21 -16.00 -5.63
C THR A 238 -34.31 -16.43 -4.50
N SER A 239 -33.15 -15.81 -4.41
CA SER A 239 -32.24 -15.93 -3.27
C SER A 239 -31.88 -14.55 -2.72
N MET A 240 -31.80 -14.47 -1.40
CA MET A 240 -31.41 -13.26 -0.67
C MET A 240 -30.33 -13.63 0.33
N ARG A 241 -29.13 -13.02 0.22
CA ARG A 241 -28.02 -13.24 1.14
C ARG A 241 -27.74 -11.96 1.93
N LEU A 242 -28.00 -12.00 3.23
CA LEU A 242 -27.67 -10.93 4.17
C LEU A 242 -26.36 -11.29 4.87
N ILE A 243 -25.41 -10.34 4.89
CA ILE A 243 -24.12 -10.49 5.55
C ILE A 243 -23.94 -9.34 6.53
N VAL A 244 -23.57 -9.67 7.77
CA VAL A 244 -23.12 -8.71 8.79
C VAL A 244 -21.73 -9.13 9.21
N ASP A 245 -20.75 -8.24 9.12
CA ASP A 245 -19.35 -8.56 9.44
C ASP A 245 -18.68 -7.47 10.26
N TYR A 246 -17.71 -7.90 11.05
CA TYR A 246 -16.81 -7.07 11.86
C TYR A 246 -15.41 -7.69 11.86
N ALA A 247 -14.39 -6.84 11.70
CA ALA A 247 -12.99 -7.24 11.84
C ALA A 247 -12.17 -6.10 12.44
N GLU A 248 -11.27 -6.44 13.36
CA GLU A 248 -10.39 -5.51 14.06
C GLU A 248 -8.93 -5.98 13.98
N ILE A 249 -8.02 -5.03 13.91
CA ILE A 249 -6.58 -5.15 14.08
C ILE A 249 -6.18 -4.14 15.16
N ASP A 250 -5.44 -4.57 16.21
CA ASP A 250 -4.87 -3.68 17.25
C ASP A 250 -3.43 -4.13 17.56
N GLU A 251 -2.48 -3.63 16.79
CA GLU A 251 -1.10 -4.13 16.77
C GLU A 251 -0.09 -3.06 17.21
N VAL A 252 0.98 -3.48 17.89
CA VAL A 252 2.19 -2.68 18.12
C VAL A 252 3.06 -2.80 16.87
N CYS A 253 2.74 -2.02 15.86
CA CYS A 253 3.26 -2.14 14.50
C CYS A 253 3.36 -0.73 13.85
N CYS A 254 4.28 -0.49 12.94
CA CYS A 254 5.32 -1.38 12.43
C CYS A 254 6.69 -0.75 12.68
N ALA A 255 7.64 -1.53 13.10
CA ALA A 255 8.99 -1.08 13.37
C ALA A 255 9.78 -0.88 12.06
N ALA A 256 10.40 0.28 11.93
CA ALA A 256 11.39 0.52 10.88
C ALA A 256 12.81 0.48 11.47
N LEU A 257 13.62 -0.46 11.00
CA LEU A 257 14.99 -0.64 11.47
C LEU A 257 15.97 0.30 10.75
N THR A 258 17.07 0.64 11.42
CA THR A 258 18.13 1.42 10.81
C THR A 258 18.86 0.62 9.74
N LYS A 259 18.79 1.06 8.48
CA LYS A 259 19.62 0.55 7.38
C LYS A 259 20.93 1.30 7.27
N LYS A 260 20.88 2.62 7.38
CA LYS A 260 22.03 3.52 7.33
C LYS A 260 21.82 4.68 8.28
N ASN A 261 22.85 5.05 8.99
CA ASN A 261 22.88 6.29 9.77
C ASN A 261 23.78 7.34 9.11
N ASN A 262 23.58 8.61 9.45
CA ASN A 262 24.36 9.72 8.94
C ASN A 262 25.06 10.47 10.08
N MET A 263 26.16 9.88 10.58
CA MET A 263 27.02 10.55 11.59
C MET A 263 27.91 11.62 10.97
N VAL A 264 28.35 11.41 9.70
CA VAL A 264 29.19 12.36 8.95
C VAL A 264 28.59 12.52 7.56
N SER A 265 28.34 13.77 7.15
CA SER A 265 27.82 14.07 5.82
C SER A 265 28.80 13.71 4.71
N SER A 266 28.34 13.65 3.46
CA SER A 266 29.17 13.38 2.28
C SER A 266 30.30 14.40 2.06
N VAL A 267 30.20 15.57 2.68
CA VAL A 267 31.23 16.66 2.63
C VAL A 267 32.07 16.70 3.89
N GLY A 268 31.99 15.70 4.77
CA GLY A 268 32.81 15.61 5.99
C GLY A 268 32.32 16.48 7.16
N ALA A 269 31.17 17.16 7.02
CA ALA A 269 30.56 17.91 8.10
C ALA A 269 29.78 16.98 9.05
N PRO A 270 29.47 17.41 10.30
CA PRO A 270 28.59 16.65 11.18
C PRO A 270 27.25 16.33 10.50
N GLY A 271 26.87 15.06 10.51
CA GLY A 271 25.59 14.60 9.94
C GLY A 271 24.42 14.78 10.92
N THR A 272 23.22 14.54 10.46
CA THR A 272 21.98 14.70 11.26
C THR A 272 21.96 13.81 12.50
N ASP A 273 22.45 12.59 12.43
CA ASP A 273 22.49 11.68 13.58
C ASP A 273 23.50 12.12 14.64
N TYR A 274 24.61 12.74 14.21
CA TYR A 274 25.56 13.37 15.12
C TYR A 274 24.92 14.57 15.84
N LEU A 275 24.22 15.44 15.11
CA LEU A 275 23.51 16.59 15.68
C LEU A 275 22.42 16.16 16.67
N LEU A 276 21.73 15.09 16.35
CA LEU A 276 20.72 14.50 17.22
C LEU A 276 21.36 13.99 18.51
N SER A 277 22.55 13.33 18.44
CA SER A 277 23.27 12.91 19.66
C SER A 277 23.68 14.08 20.53
N LEU A 278 24.07 15.19 19.96
CA LEU A 278 24.35 16.42 20.69
C LEU A 278 23.10 16.99 21.35
N ALA A 279 21.97 17.01 20.65
CA ALA A 279 20.69 17.47 21.19
C ALA A 279 20.22 16.63 22.41
N MET A 280 20.51 15.34 22.39
CA MET A 280 20.19 14.45 23.50
C MET A 280 21.18 14.54 24.67
N GLY A 281 22.37 15.16 24.48
CA GLY A 281 23.46 15.16 25.45
C GLY A 281 24.07 13.77 25.72
N GLN A 282 23.82 12.81 24.83
CA GLN A 282 24.30 11.42 24.91
C GLN A 282 24.62 10.90 23.51
N PRO A 283 25.58 9.97 23.36
CA PRO A 283 25.81 9.30 22.08
C PRO A 283 24.50 8.58 21.67
N ILE A 284 24.05 8.78 20.44
CA ILE A 284 23.00 7.95 19.87
C ILE A 284 23.57 6.56 19.72
N THR A 285 23.06 5.65 20.50
CA THR A 285 23.23 4.21 20.25
C THR A 285 22.21 3.84 19.22
N LEU A 286 22.62 3.88 17.96
CA LEU A 286 21.80 3.44 16.84
C LEU A 286 21.58 1.95 16.95
N GLY A 287 20.45 1.49 16.46
CA GLY A 287 20.14 0.07 16.41
C GLY A 287 21.30 -0.72 15.85
N LYS A 288 21.46 -1.93 16.33
CA LYS A 288 22.47 -2.86 15.81
C LYS A 288 22.09 -3.21 14.37
N ASP A 289 22.96 -3.98 13.73
CA ASP A 289 22.72 -4.52 12.40
C ASP A 289 21.27 -4.96 12.20
N PHE A 290 20.68 -4.63 11.07
CA PHE A 290 19.36 -5.04 10.60
C PHE A 290 19.01 -6.51 10.91
N ASN A 291 20.00 -7.39 10.80
CA ASN A 291 19.81 -8.83 11.08
C ASN A 291 19.50 -9.14 12.54
N THR A 292 19.75 -8.23 13.49
CA THR A 292 19.50 -8.45 14.92
C THR A 292 18.05 -8.21 15.33
N GLN A 293 17.24 -7.59 14.47
CA GLN A 293 15.85 -7.20 14.78
C GLN A 293 15.74 -6.40 16.08
N GLN A 294 16.61 -5.43 16.25
CA GLN A 294 16.69 -4.56 17.41
C GLN A 294 16.75 -3.10 16.97
N GLN A 295 15.99 -2.24 17.61
CA GLN A 295 15.96 -0.81 17.32
C GLN A 295 15.63 -0.01 18.59
N TYR A 296 16.06 1.25 18.63
CA TYR A 296 15.62 2.21 19.63
C TYR A 296 14.33 2.88 19.16
N PHE A 297 13.32 2.86 19.96
CA PHE A 297 12.10 3.65 19.80
C PHE A 297 11.84 4.42 21.08
N THR A 298 11.55 5.70 20.98
CA THR A 298 11.11 6.51 22.12
C THR A 298 9.63 6.31 22.39
N TYR A 299 8.86 6.04 21.34
CA TYR A 299 7.44 5.73 21.43
C TYR A 299 7.18 4.44 20.65
N LEU A 300 6.40 3.53 21.25
CA LEU A 300 5.97 2.33 20.55
C LEU A 300 4.91 2.70 19.49
N PRO A 301 5.09 2.30 18.24
CA PRO A 301 4.07 2.48 17.22
C PRO A 301 2.85 1.64 17.57
N ARG A 302 1.67 2.17 17.32
CA ARG A 302 0.40 1.46 17.46
C ARG A 302 -0.42 1.64 16.21
N SER A 303 -1.01 0.56 15.74
CA SER A 303 -1.93 0.55 14.63
C SER A 303 -3.21 -0.16 15.00
N LYS A 304 -4.33 0.57 14.95
CA LYS A 304 -5.66 0.02 15.11
C LYS A 304 -6.46 0.25 13.84
N ALA A 305 -7.11 -0.80 13.33
CA ALA A 305 -8.02 -0.71 12.19
C ALA A 305 -9.29 -1.53 12.45
N GLU A 306 -10.44 -0.97 12.13
CA GLU A 306 -11.75 -1.64 12.20
C GLU A 306 -12.44 -1.57 10.84
N ASP A 307 -12.96 -2.70 10.34
CA ASP A 307 -13.85 -2.80 9.18
C ASP A 307 -15.13 -3.51 9.58
N LYS A 308 -16.26 -2.87 9.36
CA LYS A 308 -17.57 -3.42 9.71
C LYS A 308 -18.64 -2.99 8.72
N GLY A 309 -19.68 -3.81 8.62
CA GLY A 309 -20.84 -3.40 7.84
C GLY A 309 -21.89 -4.47 7.65
N ILE A 310 -22.83 -4.10 6.80
CA ILE A 310 -23.96 -4.93 6.42
C ILE A 310 -24.13 -4.87 4.91
N SER A 311 -24.38 -6.02 4.29
CA SER A 311 -24.73 -6.08 2.87
C SER A 311 -25.86 -7.05 2.63
N LEU A 312 -26.67 -6.74 1.61
CA LEU A 312 -27.77 -7.57 1.13
C LEU A 312 -27.62 -7.77 -0.37
N GLU A 313 -27.44 -9.03 -0.77
CA GLU A 313 -27.50 -9.44 -2.16
C GLU A 313 -28.83 -10.14 -2.42
N ILE A 314 -29.54 -9.72 -3.47
CA ILE A 314 -30.79 -10.33 -3.94
C ILE A 314 -30.57 -10.75 -5.39
N ASN A 315 -30.76 -12.03 -5.66
CA ASN A 315 -30.80 -12.56 -7.00
C ASN A 315 -32.23 -13.06 -7.29
N ARG A 316 -32.75 -12.65 -8.44
CA ARG A 316 -34.08 -13.12 -8.90
C ARG A 316 -34.01 -13.45 -10.37
N ASP A 317 -34.31 -14.71 -10.65
CA ASP A 317 -34.42 -15.23 -12.00
C ASP A 317 -35.82 -14.98 -12.57
N TYR A 318 -35.83 -14.47 -13.78
CA TYR A 318 -36.98 -14.32 -14.67
C TYR A 318 -36.75 -15.17 -15.91
N ASP A 319 -37.76 -15.40 -16.72
CA ASP A 319 -37.67 -16.28 -17.89
C ASP A 319 -36.52 -15.95 -18.84
N ASN A 320 -36.16 -14.67 -18.99
CA ASN A 320 -35.17 -14.20 -19.98
C ASN A 320 -33.94 -13.48 -19.36
N PHE A 321 -33.94 -13.23 -18.05
CA PHE A 321 -32.83 -12.56 -17.39
C PHE A 321 -32.84 -12.80 -15.88
N THR A 322 -31.68 -12.63 -15.28
CA THR A 322 -31.51 -12.55 -13.82
C THR A 322 -31.28 -11.10 -13.40
N LEU A 323 -32.03 -10.66 -12.40
CA LEU A 323 -31.83 -9.40 -11.70
C LEU A 323 -31.01 -9.67 -10.45
N THR A 324 -29.84 -9.03 -10.36
CA THR A 324 -29.01 -8.98 -9.15
C THR A 324 -29.03 -7.57 -8.55
N SER A 325 -29.31 -7.48 -7.25
CA SER A 325 -29.20 -6.22 -6.48
C SER A 325 -28.25 -6.43 -5.33
N VAL A 326 -27.21 -5.58 -5.22
CA VAL A 326 -26.26 -5.60 -4.09
C VAL A 326 -26.30 -4.23 -3.41
N THR A 327 -26.75 -4.21 -2.15
CA THR A 327 -26.80 -3.01 -1.30
C THR A 327 -25.83 -3.19 -0.15
N ALA A 328 -24.98 -2.19 0.14
CA ALA A 328 -24.07 -2.28 1.27
C ALA A 328 -23.89 -0.95 1.99
N LEU A 329 -23.73 -1.04 3.31
CA LEU A 329 -23.28 0.00 4.22
C LEU A 329 -22.00 -0.48 4.87
N ARG A 330 -20.94 0.35 4.82
CA ARG A 330 -19.62 0.01 5.37
C ARG A 330 -19.06 1.16 6.17
N ASP A 331 -18.43 0.84 7.30
CA ASP A 331 -17.58 1.75 8.06
C ASP A 331 -16.18 1.14 8.16
N PHE A 332 -15.18 1.98 7.93
CA PHE A 332 -13.77 1.62 8.08
C PHE A 332 -13.05 2.72 8.85
N THR A 333 -12.35 2.36 9.93
CA THR A 333 -11.61 3.32 10.75
C THR A 333 -10.18 2.87 10.96
N THR A 334 -9.25 3.83 11.06
CA THR A 334 -7.88 3.58 11.53
C THR A 334 -7.51 4.59 12.61
N ASP A 335 -6.73 4.17 13.62
CA ASP A 335 -6.10 5.02 14.63
C ASP A 335 -4.64 4.59 14.75
N ASP A 336 -3.79 5.28 14.00
CA ASP A 336 -2.37 4.98 13.90
C ASP A 336 -1.57 6.00 14.71
N PHE A 337 -0.65 5.52 15.56
CA PHE A 337 0.28 6.33 16.32
C PHE A 337 1.71 5.90 16.00
N GLY A 338 2.58 6.85 15.69
CA GLY A 338 3.95 6.57 15.29
C GLY A 338 4.98 7.50 15.93
N ASP A 339 6.20 6.95 16.05
CA ASP A 339 7.44 7.67 16.31
C ASP A 339 8.00 8.11 14.95
N VAL A 340 7.90 9.40 14.63
CA VAL A 340 8.22 9.93 13.28
C VAL A 340 9.72 9.87 12.98
N ASP A 341 10.58 10.00 13.99
CA ASP A 341 12.04 9.97 13.81
C ASP A 341 12.62 8.55 13.91
N PHE A 342 11.83 7.55 14.25
CA PHE A 342 12.24 6.13 14.34
C PHE A 342 13.54 5.95 15.13
N GLY A 343 13.71 6.71 16.21
CA GLY A 343 14.99 6.81 16.90
C GLY A 343 14.92 6.85 18.42
N ALA A 344 16.08 7.11 19.04
CA ALA A 344 16.21 7.25 20.49
C ALA A 344 15.96 8.69 20.97
N ALA A 345 15.58 9.61 20.10
CA ALA A 345 15.30 10.99 20.45
C ALA A 345 13.79 11.24 20.57
N TYR A 346 13.40 12.08 21.52
CA TYR A 346 12.01 12.53 21.64
C TYR A 346 11.82 13.75 20.74
N LEU A 347 11.69 13.55 19.40
CA LEU A 347 11.50 14.63 18.45
C LEU A 347 10.05 14.83 18.07
N LEU A 348 9.46 13.89 17.37
CA LEU A 348 8.12 14.04 16.81
C LEU A 348 7.34 12.73 16.95
N THR A 349 6.08 12.85 17.34
CA THR A 349 5.09 11.78 17.20
C THR A 349 4.00 12.21 16.23
N ASP A 350 3.46 11.22 15.49
CA ASP A 350 2.30 11.38 14.64
C ASP A 350 1.15 10.51 15.13
N ARG A 351 -0.05 11.05 15.17
CA ARG A 351 -1.28 10.28 15.31
C ARG A 351 -2.22 10.62 14.18
N ASN A 352 -2.64 9.61 13.47
CA ASN A 352 -3.53 9.74 12.33
C ASN A 352 -4.78 8.90 12.57
N ILE A 353 -5.93 9.59 12.69
CA ILE A 353 -7.24 8.94 12.82
C ILE A 353 -8.00 9.20 11.54
N MET A 354 -8.38 8.12 10.84
CA MET A 354 -9.21 8.18 9.66
C MET A 354 -10.51 7.41 9.91
N GLU A 355 -11.62 8.06 9.62
CA GLU A 355 -12.95 7.47 9.67
C GLU A 355 -13.58 7.57 8.28
N GLN A 356 -14.12 6.46 7.79
CA GLN A 356 -14.79 6.41 6.50
C GLN A 356 -16.09 5.64 6.63
N SER A 357 -17.18 6.25 6.19
CA SER A 357 -18.45 5.58 5.97
C SER A 357 -18.81 5.55 4.49
N SER A 358 -19.49 4.51 4.03
CA SER A 358 -19.93 4.43 2.65
C SER A 358 -21.23 3.67 2.47
N PHE A 359 -21.97 4.07 1.43
CA PHE A 359 -23.15 3.39 0.90
C PHE A 359 -22.89 3.02 -0.54
N SER A 360 -23.22 1.81 -0.95
CA SER A 360 -23.19 1.37 -2.34
C SER A 360 -24.44 0.63 -2.73
N GLN A 361 -24.87 0.81 -3.99
CA GLN A 361 -25.98 0.10 -4.62
C GLN A 361 -25.57 -0.31 -6.04
N GLU A 362 -25.58 -1.62 -6.31
CA GLU A 362 -25.44 -2.16 -7.66
C GLU A 362 -26.77 -2.81 -8.08
N LEU A 363 -27.24 -2.51 -9.29
CA LEU A 363 -28.33 -3.22 -9.94
C LEU A 363 -27.81 -3.77 -11.26
N ARG A 364 -28.02 -5.05 -11.49
CA ARG A 364 -27.48 -5.75 -12.66
C ARG A 364 -28.53 -6.65 -13.28
N PHE A 365 -28.68 -6.57 -14.60
CA PHE A 365 -29.50 -7.42 -15.43
C PHE A 365 -28.57 -8.23 -16.31
N SER A 366 -28.62 -9.56 -16.19
CA SER A 366 -27.83 -10.47 -17.01
C SER A 366 -28.72 -11.52 -17.65
N GLY A 367 -28.41 -11.89 -18.87
CA GLY A 367 -29.23 -12.89 -19.58
C GLY A 367 -28.48 -13.42 -20.80
N GLU A 368 -29.16 -14.36 -21.46
CA GLU A 368 -28.70 -15.00 -22.66
C GLU A 368 -29.55 -14.59 -23.85
N PHE A 369 -28.99 -14.69 -25.04
CA PHE A 369 -29.72 -14.49 -26.29
C PHE A 369 -29.20 -15.47 -27.32
N ALA A 370 -30.09 -15.88 -28.21
CA ALA A 370 -29.72 -16.79 -29.29
C ALA A 370 -28.70 -16.13 -30.23
N GLY A 371 -27.50 -16.65 -30.22
CA GLY A 371 -26.42 -16.21 -31.10
C GLY A 371 -26.41 -16.89 -32.46
N ALA A 372 -25.43 -16.55 -33.28
CA ALA A 372 -25.20 -17.22 -34.54
C ALA A 372 -24.74 -18.68 -34.30
N ASN A 373 -25.11 -19.58 -35.20
CA ASN A 373 -24.71 -20.99 -35.21
C ASN A 373 -25.20 -21.84 -34.00
N GLY A 374 -26.31 -21.43 -33.34
CA GLY A 374 -26.88 -22.16 -32.21
C GLY A 374 -26.12 -22.11 -30.92
N ARG A 375 -25.12 -21.23 -30.79
CA ARG A 375 -24.43 -20.88 -29.52
C ARG A 375 -25.07 -19.65 -28.91
N ASP A 376 -25.28 -19.69 -27.62
CA ASP A 376 -25.88 -18.57 -26.91
C ASP A 376 -24.88 -17.45 -26.64
N GLY A 377 -25.28 -16.23 -26.89
CA GLY A 377 -24.60 -15.04 -26.46
C GLY A 377 -25.05 -14.61 -25.09
N HIS A 378 -24.21 -13.81 -24.42
CA HIS A 378 -24.53 -13.30 -23.09
C HIS A 378 -24.53 -11.77 -23.07
N TYR A 379 -25.40 -11.17 -22.29
CA TYR A 379 -25.39 -9.73 -22.04
C TYR A 379 -25.49 -9.44 -20.56
N GLN A 380 -24.93 -8.30 -20.18
CA GLN A 380 -25.02 -7.76 -18.85
C GLN A 380 -25.15 -6.24 -18.93
N LEU A 381 -26.13 -5.69 -18.23
CA LEU A 381 -26.36 -4.25 -18.07
C LEU A 381 -26.42 -3.93 -16.60
N GLY A 382 -25.86 -2.81 -16.18
CA GLY A 382 -25.87 -2.45 -14.77
C GLY A 382 -25.85 -0.96 -14.50
N PHE A 383 -26.29 -0.64 -13.30
CA PHE A 383 -26.22 0.67 -12.68
C PHE A 383 -25.50 0.53 -11.34
N TYR A 384 -24.61 1.48 -11.04
CA TYR A 384 -23.89 1.55 -9.77
C TYR A 384 -23.98 2.94 -9.19
N TYR A 385 -24.28 3.03 -7.88
CA TYR A 385 -24.23 4.25 -7.10
C TYR A 385 -23.33 4.06 -5.88
N TYR A 386 -22.55 5.08 -5.58
CA TYR A 386 -21.62 5.09 -4.44
C TYR A 386 -21.61 6.46 -3.78
N ASN A 387 -21.67 6.48 -2.45
CA ASN A 387 -21.49 7.68 -1.63
C ASN A 387 -20.56 7.34 -0.48
N GLN A 388 -19.58 8.22 -0.23
CA GLN A 388 -18.58 8.05 0.82
C GLN A 388 -18.37 9.38 1.54
N ASP A 389 -18.30 9.32 2.85
CA ASP A 389 -17.76 10.36 3.71
C ASP A 389 -16.45 9.86 4.30
N LEU A 390 -15.41 10.70 4.29
CA LEU A 390 -14.10 10.41 4.84
C LEU A 390 -13.63 11.58 5.67
N ASP A 391 -13.31 11.32 6.94
CA ASP A 391 -12.70 12.25 7.87
C ASP A 391 -11.28 11.78 8.20
N ASN A 392 -10.28 12.61 7.93
CA ASN A 392 -8.89 12.37 8.28
C ASN A 392 -8.40 13.42 9.26
N ASN A 393 -7.97 12.99 10.43
CA ASN A 393 -7.49 13.86 11.52
C ASN A 393 -6.06 13.46 11.88
N SER A 394 -5.11 14.22 11.39
CA SER A 394 -3.69 14.00 11.60
C SER A 394 -3.14 15.01 12.60
N LYS A 395 -2.34 14.56 13.57
CA LYS A 395 -1.76 15.40 14.61
C LYS A 395 -0.30 15.07 14.83
N LEU A 396 0.59 16.02 14.52
CA LEU A 396 1.99 15.99 14.92
C LEU A 396 2.19 16.63 16.29
N VAL A 397 3.04 16.03 17.12
CA VAL A 397 3.39 16.56 18.44
C VAL A 397 4.90 16.56 18.60
N THR A 398 5.46 17.71 19.04
CA THR A 398 6.90 17.85 19.31
C THR A 398 7.27 17.24 20.66
N GLY A 399 8.45 16.64 20.73
CA GLY A 399 9.02 16.09 21.95
C GLY A 399 10.07 17.02 22.59
N LYS A 400 10.54 16.64 23.76
CA LYS A 400 11.47 17.44 24.58
C LYS A 400 12.82 17.74 23.92
N HIS A 401 13.24 16.97 22.91
CA HIS A 401 14.51 17.16 22.21
C HIS A 401 14.38 18.00 20.93
N THR A 402 13.17 18.34 20.51
CA THR A 402 12.91 19.02 19.22
C THR A 402 13.60 20.38 19.15
N THR A 403 13.46 21.22 20.16
CA THR A 403 14.10 22.55 20.20
C THR A 403 15.62 22.44 20.15
N GLN A 404 16.21 21.52 20.90
CA GLN A 404 17.64 21.32 20.92
C GLN A 404 18.16 20.84 19.55
N PHE A 405 17.49 19.88 18.95
CA PHE A 405 17.82 19.36 17.62
C PHE A 405 17.76 20.46 16.55
N LEU A 406 16.74 21.28 16.54
CA LEU A 406 16.59 22.37 15.57
C LEU A 406 17.65 23.46 15.77
N ASN A 407 18.06 23.72 17.00
CA ASN A 407 19.15 24.67 17.30
C ASN A 407 20.52 24.17 16.79
N TYR A 408 20.71 22.85 16.64
CA TYR A 408 21.91 22.25 16.04
C TYR A 408 21.79 22.00 14.53
N ASN A 409 20.73 22.53 13.88
CA ASN A 409 20.54 22.35 12.45
C ASN A 409 21.72 23.00 11.69
N PRO A 410 22.43 22.23 10.81
CA PRO A 410 23.62 22.70 10.11
C PRO A 410 23.36 23.86 9.13
N LEU A 411 22.11 24.12 8.76
CA LEU A 411 21.75 25.28 7.94
C LEU A 411 21.76 26.59 8.73
N LEU A 412 21.51 26.54 10.03
CA LEU A 412 21.53 27.74 10.91
C LEU A 412 22.94 28.09 11.35
N THR A 413 23.77 27.12 11.64
CA THR A 413 25.13 27.34 12.15
C THR A 413 26.04 28.05 11.12
N PRO A 414 26.10 27.69 9.81
CA PRO A 414 26.86 28.42 8.82
C PRO A 414 26.30 29.81 8.54
N LEU A 415 24.96 29.99 8.60
CA LEU A 415 24.30 31.29 8.41
C LEU A 415 24.65 32.24 9.55
N LEU A 416 24.62 31.76 10.81
CA LEU A 416 25.05 32.54 11.97
C LEU A 416 26.50 32.86 11.91
N GLY A 417 27.39 31.93 11.53
CA GLY A 417 28.80 32.13 11.36
C GLY A 417 29.15 33.09 10.20
N ALA A 418 28.39 33.08 9.11
CA ALA A 418 28.57 34.04 7.99
C ALA A 418 28.13 35.45 8.37
N LEU A 419 27.09 35.57 9.21
CA LEU A 419 26.62 36.83 9.77
C LEU A 419 27.61 37.39 10.83
N GLU A 420 28.22 36.53 11.66
CA GLU A 420 29.28 36.93 12.60
C GLU A 420 30.55 37.42 11.87
N ALA A 421 30.85 36.94 10.67
CA ALA A 421 31.99 37.36 9.85
C ALA A 421 31.79 38.71 9.13
N VAL A 422 30.60 39.33 9.21
CA VAL A 422 30.37 40.69 8.72
C VAL A 422 31.25 41.68 9.50
N SER A 423 32.09 42.40 8.80
CA SER A 423 33.00 43.31 9.45
C SER A 423 32.24 44.34 10.33
N ALA A 424 32.85 44.76 11.42
CA ALA A 424 32.29 45.77 12.34
C ALA A 424 31.87 47.09 11.62
N ALA A 425 32.55 47.44 10.52
CA ALA A 425 32.16 48.59 9.71
C ALA A 425 30.85 48.37 8.93
N THR A 426 30.62 47.15 8.42
CA THR A 426 29.37 46.77 7.75
C THR A 426 28.24 46.66 8.75
N ALA A 427 28.46 46.12 9.93
CA ALA A 427 27.50 46.06 11.03
C ALA A 427 27.07 47.46 11.48
N ALA A 428 27.96 48.43 11.57
CA ALA A 428 27.64 49.81 11.90
C ALA A 428 26.78 50.50 10.82
N GLY A 429 27.07 50.23 9.54
CA GLY A 429 26.25 50.72 8.40
C GLY A 429 24.83 50.13 8.38
N ILE A 430 24.72 48.84 8.62
CA ILE A 430 23.43 48.13 8.75
C ILE A 430 22.67 48.67 9.96
N GLY A 431 23.31 48.81 11.11
CA GLY A 431 22.70 49.37 12.34
C GLY A 431 22.12 50.75 12.10
N ALA A 432 22.84 51.64 11.35
CA ALA A 432 22.35 52.97 10.99
C ALA A 432 21.09 52.92 10.09
N ALA A 433 21.06 52.02 9.12
CA ALA A 433 19.93 51.81 8.23
C ALA A 433 18.68 51.26 8.98
N ILE A 434 18.88 50.34 9.93
CA ILE A 434 17.78 49.79 10.78
C ILE A 434 17.27 50.88 11.71
N THR A 435 18.15 51.71 12.30
CA THR A 435 17.79 52.83 13.17
C THR A 435 16.91 53.83 12.41
N ALA A 436 17.21 54.08 11.14
CA ALA A 436 16.48 54.99 10.30
C ALA A 436 15.04 54.51 9.97
N ASN A 437 14.85 53.20 9.85
CA ASN A 437 13.56 52.60 9.56
C ASN A 437 13.44 51.17 10.14
N PRO A 438 13.23 51.02 11.45
CA PRO A 438 13.20 49.73 12.09
C PRO A 438 12.10 48.81 11.53
N THR A 439 10.96 49.39 11.17
CA THR A 439 9.79 48.60 10.69
C THR A 439 10.01 47.97 9.32
N ALA A 440 10.87 48.57 8.46
CA ALA A 440 11.25 47.96 7.20
C ALA A 440 12.09 46.68 7.40
N TYR A 441 12.67 46.50 8.57
CA TYR A 441 13.45 45.33 8.97
C TYR A 441 12.69 44.41 9.96
N GLY A 442 11.38 44.56 10.08
CA GLY A 442 10.51 43.74 10.94
C GLY A 442 10.64 44.01 12.45
N LEU A 443 11.27 45.10 12.84
CA LEU A 443 11.36 45.51 14.21
C LEU A 443 10.25 46.52 14.56
N PRO A 444 9.86 46.61 15.85
CA PRO A 444 8.96 47.68 16.32
C PRO A 444 9.52 49.07 15.99
N ALA A 445 8.65 50.06 15.77
CA ALA A 445 9.07 51.42 15.48
C ALA A 445 9.92 52.07 16.61
N ASP A 446 9.76 51.57 17.85
CA ASP A 446 10.46 51.93 19.08
C ASP A 446 11.58 50.91 19.43
N ALA A 447 12.13 50.20 18.46
CA ALA A 447 13.12 49.17 18.68
C ALA A 447 14.29 49.69 19.48
N SER A 448 14.68 48.94 20.51
CA SER A 448 15.84 49.35 21.37
C SER A 448 17.15 49.23 20.62
N ALA A 449 18.16 49.99 21.06
CA ALA A 449 19.51 49.91 20.50
C ALA A 449 20.09 48.49 20.55
N ALA A 450 19.75 47.70 21.58
CA ALA A 450 20.15 46.31 21.70
C ALA A 450 19.53 45.42 20.61
N MET A 451 18.27 45.61 20.28
CA MET A 451 17.58 44.88 19.20
C MET A 451 18.17 45.27 17.86
N ILE A 452 18.40 46.55 17.61
CA ILE A 452 19.02 47.05 16.38
C ILE A 452 20.45 46.45 16.22
N THR A 453 21.23 46.48 17.30
CA THR A 453 22.60 45.89 17.28
C THR A 453 22.54 44.37 17.03
N ALA A 454 21.61 43.68 17.65
CA ALA A 454 21.45 42.24 17.46
C ALA A 454 21.18 41.90 15.99
N VAL A 455 20.22 42.58 15.35
CA VAL A 455 19.93 42.37 13.91
C VAL A 455 21.11 42.77 13.04
N ALA A 456 21.76 43.91 13.34
CA ALA A 456 22.91 44.38 12.57
C ALA A 456 24.13 43.47 12.65
N THR A 457 24.27 42.73 13.74
CA THR A 457 25.37 41.76 13.96
C THR A 457 24.95 40.31 13.62
N GLY A 458 23.72 40.10 13.17
CA GLY A 458 23.21 38.77 12.89
C GLY A 458 22.83 37.96 14.12
N ALA A 459 22.85 38.55 15.32
CA ALA A 459 22.38 37.92 16.53
C ALA A 459 20.83 37.92 16.55
N ASN A 460 20.23 36.91 17.14
CA ASN A 460 18.77 36.86 17.29
C ASN A 460 18.29 37.94 18.27
N PRO A 461 17.51 38.96 17.84
CA PRO A 461 17.02 40.00 18.73
C PRO A 461 15.91 39.49 19.68
N TYR A 462 15.39 38.27 19.46
CA TYR A 462 14.37 37.62 20.27
C TYR A 462 14.83 36.25 20.78
N PRO A 463 15.96 36.13 21.52
CA PRO A 463 16.55 34.85 21.88
C PRO A 463 15.59 33.93 22.69
N SER A 464 14.70 34.54 23.48
CA SER A 464 13.68 33.81 24.26
C SER A 464 12.55 33.25 23.39
N ALA A 465 12.21 33.93 22.30
CA ALA A 465 11.16 33.50 21.38
C ALA A 465 11.64 32.33 20.47
N ALA A 466 12.90 32.37 20.02
CA ALA A 466 13.49 31.29 19.23
C ALA A 466 13.65 29.99 20.06
N ALA A 467 14.06 30.12 21.31
CA ALA A 467 14.24 28.97 22.22
C ALA A 467 12.91 28.30 22.61
N SER A 468 11.78 29.02 22.52
CA SER A 468 10.46 28.52 22.90
C SER A 468 9.58 28.10 21.71
N SER A 469 10.10 28.09 20.46
CA SER A 469 9.31 27.90 19.26
C SER A 469 8.69 26.49 19.16
N PHE A 470 9.31 25.49 19.78
CA PHE A 470 8.84 24.11 19.83
C PHE A 470 8.94 23.54 21.24
N PRO A 471 8.14 24.03 22.21
CA PRO A 471 8.12 23.43 23.53
C PRO A 471 7.69 21.97 23.41
N ASP A 472 8.08 21.16 24.39
CA ASP A 472 7.59 19.80 24.53
C ASP A 472 6.06 19.79 24.54
N GLY A 473 5.44 18.94 23.72
CA GLY A 473 4.00 18.85 23.55
C GLY A 473 3.36 19.95 22.67
N ALA A 474 4.15 20.80 21.99
CA ALA A 474 3.58 21.64 20.94
C ALA A 474 3.06 20.77 19.79
N TRP A 475 1.96 21.18 19.16
CA TRP A 475 1.32 20.35 18.14
C TRP A 475 0.83 21.16 16.95
N ALA A 476 0.77 20.48 15.81
CA ALA A 476 0.01 20.86 14.63
C ALA A 476 -1.03 19.78 14.32
N ARG A 477 -2.22 20.18 13.91
CA ARG A 477 -3.35 19.32 13.61
C ARG A 477 -3.98 19.70 12.29
N ASP A 478 -4.17 18.74 11.43
CA ASP A 478 -4.83 18.84 10.15
C ASP A 478 -6.09 17.98 10.18
N VAL A 479 -7.23 18.57 9.80
CA VAL A 479 -8.50 17.85 9.66
C VAL A 479 -8.97 18.04 8.23
N ALA A 480 -9.04 16.94 7.47
CA ALA A 480 -9.55 16.92 6.12
C ALA A 480 -10.82 16.08 6.06
N MET A 481 -11.91 16.70 5.65
CA MET A 481 -13.20 16.04 5.41
C MET A 481 -13.43 15.96 3.90
N GLN A 482 -13.73 14.76 3.38
CA GLN A 482 -14.04 14.55 1.97
C GLN A 482 -15.40 13.86 1.83
N ASN A 483 -16.30 14.46 1.04
CA ASN A 483 -17.49 13.80 0.54
C ASN A 483 -17.28 13.40 -0.92
N HIS A 484 -17.62 12.16 -1.28
CA HIS A 484 -17.47 11.63 -2.61
C HIS A 484 -18.73 10.91 -3.07
N LYS A 485 -19.29 11.34 -4.19
CA LYS A 485 -20.44 10.71 -4.84
C LYS A 485 -20.05 10.25 -6.23
N SER A 486 -20.51 9.05 -6.59
CA SER A 486 -20.27 8.48 -7.91
C SER A 486 -21.49 7.71 -8.38
N TYR A 487 -21.81 7.82 -9.68
CA TYR A 487 -22.76 6.93 -10.31
C TYR A 487 -22.25 6.46 -11.67
N ALA A 488 -22.65 5.26 -12.05
CA ALA A 488 -22.20 4.69 -13.32
C ALA A 488 -23.28 3.84 -13.98
N PHE A 489 -23.24 3.82 -15.31
CA PHE A 489 -23.98 2.88 -16.16
C PHE A 489 -22.96 2.03 -16.93
N PHE A 490 -23.17 0.72 -16.97
CA PHE A 490 -22.26 -0.16 -17.67
C PHE A 490 -23.00 -1.29 -18.38
N GLY A 491 -22.35 -1.85 -19.39
CA GLY A 491 -22.83 -3.02 -20.08
C GLY A 491 -21.71 -3.76 -20.76
N GLN A 492 -21.92 -5.06 -20.95
CA GLN A 492 -21.05 -5.94 -21.71
C GLN A 492 -21.90 -6.95 -22.47
N VAL A 493 -21.46 -7.29 -23.66
CA VAL A 493 -22.07 -8.35 -24.48
C VAL A 493 -20.98 -9.27 -24.98
N ASP A 494 -21.23 -10.59 -24.89
CA ASP A 494 -20.41 -11.65 -25.45
C ASP A 494 -21.20 -12.28 -26.61
N VAL A 495 -20.71 -12.13 -27.82
CA VAL A 495 -21.36 -12.54 -29.06
C VAL A 495 -20.59 -13.69 -29.72
N PRO A 496 -21.12 -14.88 -29.79
CA PRO A 496 -20.56 -15.93 -30.65
C PRO A 496 -20.68 -15.52 -32.13
N ILE A 497 -19.55 -15.31 -32.82
CA ILE A 497 -19.53 -14.88 -34.22
C ILE A 497 -19.35 -16.03 -35.22
N GLN A 498 -18.69 -17.10 -34.80
CA GLN A 498 -18.48 -18.36 -35.51
C GLN A 498 -18.34 -19.52 -34.51
N ASP A 499 -18.24 -20.75 -35.02
CA ASP A 499 -18.25 -21.97 -34.18
C ASP A 499 -17.28 -21.96 -33.00
N HIS A 500 -16.12 -21.33 -33.13
CA HIS A 500 -15.07 -21.31 -32.11
C HIS A 500 -14.70 -19.89 -31.66
N TRP A 501 -15.38 -18.88 -32.23
CA TRP A 501 -15.01 -17.48 -31.97
C TRP A 501 -16.09 -16.77 -31.18
N THR A 502 -15.66 -16.05 -30.15
CA THR A 502 -16.52 -15.16 -29.35
C THR A 502 -15.94 -13.74 -29.37
N PHE A 503 -16.78 -12.77 -29.67
CA PHE A 503 -16.44 -11.36 -29.57
C PHE A 503 -17.11 -10.78 -28.34
N THR A 504 -16.33 -10.08 -27.51
CA THR A 504 -16.81 -9.34 -26.33
C THR A 504 -16.63 -7.85 -26.54
N ALA A 505 -17.65 -7.07 -26.23
CA ALA A 505 -17.55 -5.61 -26.12
C ALA A 505 -18.23 -5.12 -24.85
N GLY A 506 -17.56 -4.26 -24.12
CA GLY A 506 -18.10 -3.68 -22.91
C GLY A 506 -17.76 -2.20 -22.78
N MET A 507 -18.63 -1.45 -22.13
CA MET A 507 -18.44 -0.02 -21.89
C MET A 507 -19.06 0.37 -20.54
N ARG A 508 -18.44 1.33 -19.87
CA ARG A 508 -18.94 1.98 -18.65
C ARG A 508 -18.76 3.49 -18.73
N TYR A 509 -19.82 4.19 -18.41
CA TYR A 509 -19.81 5.62 -18.13
C TYR A 509 -19.87 5.83 -16.64
N THR A 510 -18.94 6.61 -16.09
CA THR A 510 -18.89 6.97 -14.66
C THR A 510 -18.79 8.48 -14.51
N ASN A 511 -19.55 9.03 -13.57
CA ASN A 511 -19.45 10.43 -13.13
C ASN A 511 -19.12 10.45 -11.64
N GLU A 512 -18.21 11.35 -11.24
CA GLU A 512 -17.75 11.51 -9.87
C GLU A 512 -17.77 12.97 -9.44
N ASP A 513 -18.19 13.23 -8.20
CA ASP A 513 -18.15 14.54 -7.52
C ASP A 513 -17.45 14.34 -6.17
N LYS A 514 -16.33 15.04 -5.96
CA LYS A 514 -15.57 15.04 -4.71
C LYS A 514 -15.47 16.45 -4.16
N LYS A 515 -15.77 16.61 -2.87
CA LYS A 515 -15.62 17.86 -2.13
C LYS A 515 -14.71 17.63 -0.96
N MET A 516 -13.74 18.52 -0.77
CA MET A 516 -12.81 18.48 0.36
C MET A 516 -12.80 19.82 1.09
N ASP A 517 -12.93 19.73 2.39
CA ASP A 517 -12.74 20.81 3.35
C ASP A 517 -11.60 20.42 4.29
N SER A 518 -10.53 21.23 4.34
CA SER A 518 -9.40 20.98 5.24
C SER A 518 -9.14 22.19 6.12
N THR A 519 -8.94 21.95 7.41
CA THR A 519 -8.61 22.97 8.42
C THR A 519 -7.28 22.64 9.09
N PHE A 520 -6.47 23.66 9.31
CA PHE A 520 -5.13 23.54 9.88
C PHE A 520 -5.03 24.37 11.16
N THR A 521 -4.67 23.71 12.25
CA THR A 521 -4.56 24.36 13.58
C THR A 521 -3.27 23.96 14.26
N ASN A 522 -2.77 24.78 15.18
CA ASN A 522 -1.65 24.43 16.04
C ASN A 522 -1.76 25.05 17.44
N SER A 523 -0.91 24.57 18.36
CA SER A 523 -0.97 24.96 19.77
C SER A 523 -0.42 26.33 20.10
N THR A 524 0.38 26.94 19.23
CA THR A 524 1.23 28.10 19.61
C THR A 524 0.81 29.41 18.98
N LEU A 525 -0.04 29.40 17.95
CA LEU A 525 -0.44 30.62 17.23
C LEU A 525 -1.96 30.69 17.18
N GLY A 526 -2.55 31.61 17.96
CA GLY A 526 -3.98 31.91 17.94
C GLY A 526 -4.48 32.53 16.62
N ALA A 527 -3.60 32.95 15.71
CA ALA A 527 -3.91 33.46 14.40
C ALA A 527 -3.03 32.73 13.35
N LYS A 528 -3.64 32.28 12.26
CA LYS A 528 -2.93 31.72 11.11
C LYS A 528 -2.17 32.85 10.40
N PRO A 529 -0.82 32.83 10.27
CA PRO A 529 -0.13 33.85 9.50
C PRO A 529 -0.52 33.70 8.04
N ASP A 530 -0.68 34.81 7.36
CA ASP A 530 -0.87 34.84 5.91
C ASP A 530 0.45 34.47 5.21
N LEU A 531 0.58 33.19 4.86
CA LEU A 531 1.73 32.66 4.12
C LEU A 531 1.69 32.99 2.63
N SER A 532 0.58 33.56 2.13
CA SER A 532 0.51 34.09 0.76
C SER A 532 1.27 35.41 0.61
N SER A 533 1.70 36.04 1.73
CA SER A 533 2.54 37.23 1.68
C SER A 533 3.92 36.86 1.08
N THR A 534 4.34 37.61 0.08
CA THR A 534 5.59 37.46 -0.66
C THR A 534 6.83 37.42 0.24
N ALA A 535 6.74 37.87 1.48
CA ALA A 535 7.84 37.89 2.46
C ALA A 535 8.19 36.50 3.01
N ALA A 536 7.21 35.65 3.33
CA ALA A 536 7.47 34.30 3.88
C ALA A 536 7.96 33.33 2.80
N GLY A 537 7.41 33.39 1.59
CA GLY A 537 7.87 32.62 0.43
C GLY A 537 9.28 33.04 -0.01
N SER A 538 9.57 34.33 0.02
CA SER A 538 10.91 34.88 -0.30
C SER A 538 11.97 34.43 0.69
N MET A 539 11.62 34.24 1.94
CA MET A 539 12.52 33.81 3.01
C MET A 539 12.97 32.37 2.86
N LEU A 540 12.01 31.43 2.63
CA LEU A 540 12.34 30.00 2.37
C LEU A 540 13.22 29.86 1.13
N TRP A 541 12.92 30.62 0.07
CA TRP A 541 13.71 30.69 -1.15
C TRP A 541 15.13 31.21 -0.87
N TYR A 542 15.26 32.26 -0.05
CA TYR A 542 16.52 32.88 0.28
C TYR A 542 17.44 31.95 1.10
N LEU A 543 16.89 31.30 2.14
CA LEU A 543 17.62 30.32 2.95
C LEU A 543 18.03 29.10 2.13
N GLY A 544 17.16 28.63 1.25
CA GLY A 544 17.47 27.56 0.29
C GLY A 544 18.57 27.96 -0.68
N GLY A 545 18.55 29.22 -1.18
CA GLY A 545 19.56 29.76 -2.08
C GLY A 545 20.94 29.92 -1.45
N ILE A 546 21.00 30.30 -0.17
CA ILE A 546 22.28 30.36 0.59
C ILE A 546 22.81 28.95 0.81
N GLY A 547 21.94 28.00 1.25
CA GLY A 547 22.33 26.60 1.46
C GLY A 547 22.82 25.92 0.18
N ALA A 548 22.30 26.31 -0.98
CA ALA A 548 22.73 25.83 -2.29
C ALA A 548 23.95 26.58 -2.88
N GLY A 549 24.50 27.57 -2.18
CA GLY A 549 25.61 28.42 -2.68
C GLY A 549 25.23 29.36 -3.83
N LEU A 550 23.95 29.51 -4.14
CA LEU A 550 23.40 30.34 -5.22
C LEU A 550 23.30 31.82 -4.83
N ILE A 551 23.24 32.09 -3.54
CA ILE A 551 23.18 33.45 -2.98
C ILE A 551 24.36 33.70 -2.08
N ASN A 552 25.15 34.75 -2.37
CA ASN A 552 26.24 35.17 -1.51
C ASN A 552 25.73 36.13 -0.42
N PRO A 553 25.73 35.72 0.85
CA PRO A 553 25.15 36.51 1.92
C PRO A 553 25.90 37.84 2.15
N VAL A 554 27.20 37.93 1.79
CA VAL A 554 28.04 39.11 2.00
C VAL A 554 27.70 40.25 1.02
N THR A 555 27.35 39.91 -0.22
CA THR A 555 27.02 40.93 -1.24
C THR A 555 25.54 41.36 -1.23
N SER A 556 24.69 40.65 -0.49
CA SER A 556 23.24 40.85 -0.44
C SER A 556 22.74 41.28 0.95
N ALA A 557 23.59 41.86 1.80
CA ALA A 557 23.30 42.11 3.23
C ALA A 557 21.97 42.88 3.48
N ALA A 558 21.62 43.86 2.67
CA ALA A 558 20.37 44.62 2.81
C ALA A 558 19.14 43.77 2.47
N SER A 559 19.23 42.94 1.45
CA SER A 559 18.15 42.00 1.07
C SER A 559 18.07 40.81 2.04
N VAL A 560 19.20 40.40 2.68
CA VAL A 560 19.22 39.44 3.77
C VAL A 560 18.42 39.90 4.98
N LEU A 561 18.66 41.14 5.42
CA LEU A 561 17.96 41.68 6.60
C LEU A 561 16.46 41.86 6.37
N THR A 562 16.05 42.26 5.16
CA THR A 562 14.65 42.36 4.81
C THR A 562 13.97 40.99 4.74
N ALA A 563 14.69 39.99 4.26
CA ALA A 563 14.21 38.61 4.20
C ALA A 563 14.20 37.92 5.59
N LEU A 564 15.14 38.30 6.48
CA LEU A 564 15.22 37.75 7.84
C LEU A 564 14.25 38.41 8.84
N ALA A 565 13.65 39.57 8.50
CA ALA A 565 12.70 40.24 9.38
C ALA A 565 11.56 39.34 9.90
N PRO A 566 10.95 38.46 9.06
CA PRO A 566 9.95 37.50 9.53
C PRO A 566 10.52 36.38 10.41
N VAL A 567 11.83 36.09 10.33
CA VAL A 567 12.51 35.02 11.11
C VAL A 567 12.52 35.33 12.60
N TYR A 568 12.49 36.60 12.94
CA TYR A 568 12.52 37.07 14.33
C TYR A 568 11.12 37.17 14.94
N THR A 569 10.08 36.74 14.22
CA THR A 569 8.71 36.72 14.76
C THR A 569 8.46 35.45 15.58
N PRO A 570 7.61 35.51 16.63
CA PRO A 570 7.16 34.32 17.33
C PRO A 570 6.59 33.27 16.34
N GLY A 571 7.04 32.01 16.44
CA GLY A 571 6.64 30.97 15.51
C GLY A 571 7.60 30.71 14.36
N TRP A 572 8.76 31.35 14.31
CA TRP A 572 9.80 31.13 13.30
C TRP A 572 10.15 29.65 13.09
N GLY A 573 10.21 28.86 14.15
CA GLY A 573 10.47 27.43 14.06
C GLY A 573 9.51 26.67 13.13
N TYR A 574 8.26 27.13 13.01
CA TYR A 574 7.29 26.50 12.10
C TYR A 574 7.65 26.67 10.62
N TYR A 575 8.34 27.73 10.25
CA TYR A 575 8.75 27.96 8.85
C TYR A 575 9.92 27.06 8.42
N THR A 576 10.69 26.54 9.39
CA THR A 576 11.77 25.57 9.10
C THR A 576 11.26 24.13 9.00
N GLN A 577 10.01 23.90 9.44
CA GLN A 577 9.32 22.62 9.36
C GLN A 577 7.96 22.84 8.69
N PRO A 578 7.87 22.72 7.36
CA PRO A 578 6.65 23.06 6.61
C PRO A 578 5.38 22.36 7.09
N SER A 579 5.49 21.14 7.59
CA SER A 579 4.35 20.38 8.13
C SER A 579 3.80 20.89 9.47
N LEU A 580 4.59 21.66 10.20
CA LEU A 580 4.15 22.34 11.43
C LEU A 580 3.69 23.78 11.19
N ALA A 581 3.99 24.33 9.99
CA ALA A 581 3.67 25.70 9.65
C ALA A 581 2.15 25.93 9.58
N PRO A 582 1.64 27.03 10.13
CA PRO A 582 0.26 27.42 9.94
C PRO A 582 -0.04 27.68 8.46
N ARG A 583 -1.21 27.30 8.00
CA ARG A 583 -1.68 27.49 6.61
C ARG A 583 -3.17 27.80 6.57
N PRO A 584 -3.64 28.45 5.49
CA PRO A 584 -5.06 28.75 5.32
C PRO A 584 -5.87 27.45 5.16
N ASP A 585 -7.16 27.53 5.52
CA ASP A 585 -8.10 26.46 5.23
C ASP A 585 -8.26 26.30 3.71
N VAL A 586 -8.53 25.06 3.31
CA VAL A 586 -8.63 24.68 1.90
C VAL A 586 -10.01 24.12 1.62
N HIS A 587 -10.64 24.64 0.56
CA HIS A 587 -11.90 24.14 0.03
C HIS A 587 -11.70 23.76 -1.43
N LYS A 588 -11.96 22.53 -1.80
CA LYS A 588 -11.79 22.04 -3.17
C LYS A 588 -12.98 21.19 -3.59
N THR A 589 -13.35 21.34 -4.86
CA THR A 589 -14.31 20.47 -5.53
C THR A 589 -13.65 19.93 -6.79
N LEU A 590 -13.82 18.64 -7.04
CA LEU A 590 -13.34 17.94 -8.21
C LEU A 590 -14.50 17.17 -8.82
N GLU A 591 -14.83 17.49 -10.08
CA GLU A 591 -15.81 16.76 -10.87
C GLU A 591 -15.08 16.05 -12.01
N ASP A 592 -15.37 14.77 -12.22
CA ASP A 592 -14.77 13.98 -13.29
C ASP A 592 -15.79 13.08 -13.97
N THR A 593 -15.65 12.90 -15.27
CA THR A 593 -16.48 12.00 -16.07
C THR A 593 -15.58 11.14 -16.94
N ARG A 594 -15.75 9.80 -16.84
CA ARG A 594 -14.91 8.83 -17.54
C ARG A 594 -15.74 7.79 -18.28
N ILE A 595 -15.21 7.41 -19.43
CA ILE A 595 -15.66 6.24 -20.18
C ILE A 595 -14.53 5.23 -20.17
N THR A 596 -14.83 4.02 -19.72
CA THR A 596 -13.92 2.86 -19.79
C THR A 596 -14.59 1.75 -20.58
N GLY A 597 -13.80 0.86 -21.18
CA GLY A 597 -14.36 -0.23 -21.95
C GLY A 597 -13.35 -1.35 -22.19
N ASN A 598 -13.86 -2.40 -22.77
CA ASN A 598 -13.04 -3.52 -23.26
C ASN A 598 -13.57 -4.05 -24.59
N VAL A 599 -12.65 -4.56 -25.39
CA VAL A 599 -12.95 -5.33 -26.58
C VAL A 599 -12.08 -6.57 -26.54
N LYS A 600 -12.69 -7.76 -26.71
CA LYS A 600 -11.98 -9.04 -26.69
C LYS A 600 -12.41 -9.90 -27.84
N VAL A 601 -11.48 -10.70 -28.33
CA VAL A 601 -11.72 -11.79 -29.26
C VAL A 601 -11.14 -13.04 -28.64
N ALA A 602 -11.97 -14.06 -28.50
CA ALA A 602 -11.60 -15.36 -27.99
C ALA A 602 -11.79 -16.43 -29.06
N TYR A 603 -10.82 -17.33 -29.15
CA TYR A 603 -10.84 -18.51 -30.03
C TYR A 603 -10.70 -19.78 -29.19
N GLN A 604 -11.75 -20.59 -29.14
CA GLN A 604 -11.85 -21.81 -28.35
C GLN A 604 -12.11 -22.99 -29.29
N PRO A 605 -11.03 -23.62 -29.82
CA PRO A 605 -11.17 -24.74 -30.76
C PRO A 605 -11.81 -25.99 -30.16
N ASN A 606 -11.71 -26.18 -28.86
CA ASN A 606 -12.31 -27.23 -28.05
C ASN A 606 -12.42 -26.77 -26.60
N ASP A 607 -12.99 -27.56 -25.71
CA ASP A 607 -13.23 -27.23 -24.32
C ASP A 607 -11.92 -27.07 -23.50
N ASP A 608 -10.81 -27.63 -23.98
CA ASP A 608 -9.51 -27.65 -23.29
C ASP A 608 -8.60 -26.46 -23.67
N VAL A 609 -8.92 -25.71 -24.72
CA VAL A 609 -7.99 -24.70 -25.28
C VAL A 609 -8.72 -23.41 -25.59
N LEU A 610 -8.26 -22.32 -24.99
CA LEU A 610 -8.73 -20.96 -25.24
C LEU A 610 -7.52 -20.07 -25.60
N PHE A 611 -7.58 -19.38 -26.72
CA PHE A 611 -6.70 -18.25 -27.05
C PHE A 611 -7.51 -16.97 -27.07
N TYR A 612 -6.93 -15.85 -26.61
CA TYR A 612 -7.62 -14.57 -26.62
C TYR A 612 -6.69 -13.40 -26.89
N SER A 613 -7.27 -12.33 -27.40
CA SER A 613 -6.66 -11.01 -27.45
C SER A 613 -7.66 -9.99 -26.91
N SER A 614 -7.18 -9.04 -26.11
CA SER A 614 -8.03 -8.02 -25.50
C SER A 614 -7.37 -6.66 -25.54
N TYR A 615 -8.18 -5.63 -25.72
CA TYR A 615 -7.86 -4.24 -25.41
C TYR A 615 -8.81 -3.77 -24.32
N SER A 616 -8.26 -3.27 -23.22
CA SER A 616 -9.04 -2.84 -22.07
C SER A 616 -8.53 -1.52 -21.53
N THR A 617 -9.45 -0.70 -21.01
CA THR A 617 -9.16 0.57 -20.37
C THR A 617 -9.66 0.58 -18.94
N GLY A 618 -8.94 1.31 -18.10
CA GLY A 618 -9.30 1.54 -16.71
C GLY A 618 -8.87 2.93 -16.28
N TYR A 619 -9.32 3.35 -15.11
CA TYR A 619 -8.87 4.59 -14.50
C TYR A 619 -8.85 4.49 -12.99
N LYS A 620 -8.02 5.33 -12.39
CA LYS A 620 -8.02 5.64 -10.97
C LYS A 620 -8.47 7.09 -10.81
N ALA A 621 -9.46 7.31 -9.96
CA ALA A 621 -10.06 8.61 -9.79
C ALA A 621 -9.04 9.67 -9.34
N GLY A 622 -9.17 10.88 -9.83
CA GLY A 622 -8.52 12.05 -9.28
C GLY A 622 -8.95 12.31 -7.84
N GLY A 623 -8.22 13.11 -7.13
CA GLY A 623 -8.50 13.31 -5.72
C GLY A 623 -7.85 14.56 -5.14
N THR A 624 -7.86 14.60 -3.82
CA THR A 624 -7.33 15.70 -3.04
C THR A 624 -6.24 15.19 -2.09
N ASN A 625 -5.22 16.01 -1.90
CA ASN A 625 -4.20 15.76 -0.91
C ASN A 625 -4.76 16.01 0.49
N THR A 626 -4.84 14.97 1.30
CA THR A 626 -5.34 15.03 2.70
C THR A 626 -4.21 15.11 3.73
N ASP A 627 -2.94 15.11 3.29
CA ASP A 627 -1.78 15.24 4.15
C ASP A 627 -1.27 16.69 4.23
N ARG A 628 -0.35 16.94 5.12
CA ARG A 628 0.26 18.24 5.43
C ARG A 628 1.21 18.68 4.32
N LEU A 629 0.71 19.35 3.32
CA LEU A 629 1.49 19.80 2.20
C LEU A 629 2.32 21.06 2.52
N ALA A 630 3.51 21.14 1.95
CA ALA A 630 4.23 22.40 1.89
C ALA A 630 3.47 23.43 1.03
N VAL A 631 3.65 24.71 1.36
CA VAL A 631 3.07 25.81 0.59
C VAL A 631 3.60 25.76 -0.85
N GLY A 632 2.69 25.85 -1.82
CA GLY A 632 3.04 25.83 -3.25
C GLY A 632 2.86 24.47 -3.93
N LEU A 633 2.61 23.40 -3.16
CA LEU A 633 2.25 22.10 -3.71
C LEU A 633 0.75 22.02 -4.03
N PRO A 634 0.35 21.23 -5.05
CA PRO A 634 -1.05 21.12 -5.45
C PRO A 634 -1.88 20.38 -4.39
N TYR A 635 -3.08 20.88 -4.11
CA TYR A 635 -4.05 20.22 -3.23
C TYR A 635 -4.90 19.19 -3.94
N THR A 636 -4.87 19.15 -5.28
CA THR A 636 -5.60 18.20 -6.11
C THR A 636 -4.67 17.55 -7.10
N PHE A 637 -5.01 16.34 -7.51
CA PHE A 637 -4.31 15.59 -8.55
C PHE A 637 -5.33 15.03 -9.54
N GLU A 638 -4.89 14.91 -10.81
CA GLU A 638 -5.71 14.46 -11.92
C GLU A 638 -5.94 12.95 -11.89
N PRO A 639 -7.02 12.46 -12.54
CA PRO A 639 -7.21 11.03 -12.74
C PRO A 639 -6.07 10.39 -13.52
N GLU A 640 -5.72 9.16 -13.10
CA GLU A 640 -4.80 8.27 -13.81
C GLU A 640 -5.61 7.39 -14.77
N THR A 641 -5.19 7.27 -16.02
CA THR A 641 -5.82 6.40 -17.02
C THR A 641 -4.87 5.33 -17.49
N THR A 642 -5.41 4.13 -17.72
CA THR A 642 -4.63 2.96 -18.13
C THR A 642 -5.26 2.31 -19.35
N GLU A 643 -4.42 1.95 -20.33
CA GLU A 643 -4.76 1.17 -21.51
C GLU A 643 -3.87 -0.07 -21.59
N VAL A 644 -4.46 -1.23 -21.87
CA VAL A 644 -3.72 -2.49 -21.98
C VAL A 644 -4.13 -3.23 -23.24
N LEU A 645 -3.12 -3.65 -23.99
CA LEU A 645 -3.23 -4.68 -25.01
C LEU A 645 -2.64 -5.99 -24.46
N GLU A 646 -3.43 -7.06 -24.47
CA GLU A 646 -3.06 -8.37 -23.95
C GLU A 646 -3.37 -9.46 -24.97
N VAL A 647 -2.50 -10.45 -25.03
CA VAL A 647 -2.72 -11.72 -25.73
C VAL A 647 -2.44 -12.85 -24.75
N GLY A 648 -3.27 -13.88 -24.76
CA GLY A 648 -3.11 -15.00 -23.84
C GLY A 648 -3.64 -16.32 -24.39
N GLY A 649 -3.26 -17.38 -23.69
CA GLY A 649 -3.72 -18.73 -23.95
C GLY A 649 -3.92 -19.50 -22.65
N LYS A 650 -4.98 -20.28 -22.59
CA LYS A 650 -5.32 -21.19 -21.51
C LYS A 650 -5.50 -22.57 -22.08
N MET A 651 -4.84 -23.55 -21.49
CA MET A 651 -4.77 -24.90 -22.05
C MET A 651 -4.80 -25.94 -20.93
N ASP A 652 -5.71 -26.89 -21.04
CA ASP A 652 -5.72 -28.11 -20.27
C ASP A 652 -5.20 -29.24 -21.18
N LEU A 653 -3.95 -29.65 -20.96
CA LEU A 653 -3.25 -30.66 -21.80
C LEU A 653 -3.42 -32.04 -21.17
N GLY A 654 -4.46 -32.72 -21.61
CA GLY A 654 -4.96 -33.90 -20.91
C GLY A 654 -5.42 -33.54 -19.51
N ASN A 655 -5.78 -34.48 -18.69
CA ASN A 655 -6.38 -34.23 -17.37
C ASN A 655 -5.35 -33.77 -16.31
N SER A 656 -4.04 -33.72 -16.66
CA SER A 656 -2.97 -33.60 -15.68
C SER A 656 -2.12 -32.32 -15.77
N LEU A 657 -2.23 -31.54 -16.84
CA LEU A 657 -1.42 -30.33 -17.03
C LEU A 657 -2.28 -29.15 -17.48
N ARG A 658 -2.41 -28.15 -16.62
CA ARG A 658 -3.01 -26.84 -16.91
C ARG A 658 -1.90 -25.82 -17.14
N LEU A 659 -2.00 -25.05 -18.22
CA LEU A 659 -1.04 -24.03 -18.59
C LEU A 659 -1.75 -22.77 -19.03
N ASN A 660 -1.52 -21.67 -18.33
CA ASN A 660 -2.01 -20.35 -18.65
C ASN A 660 -0.83 -19.41 -18.92
N ILE A 661 -0.87 -18.71 -20.04
CA ILE A 661 0.15 -17.74 -20.45
C ILE A 661 -0.51 -16.43 -20.87
N ALA A 662 0.14 -15.32 -20.57
CA ALA A 662 -0.27 -14.02 -21.05
C ALA A 662 0.96 -13.15 -21.35
N ALA A 663 0.86 -12.32 -22.39
CA ALA A 663 1.81 -11.26 -22.69
C ALA A 663 1.04 -9.96 -22.91
N TRP A 664 1.55 -8.87 -22.38
CA TRP A 664 0.82 -7.63 -22.31
C TRP A 664 1.71 -6.39 -22.45
N LYS A 665 1.11 -5.32 -22.95
CA LYS A 665 1.67 -3.96 -22.94
C LYS A 665 0.65 -3.01 -22.36
N MET A 666 1.09 -2.17 -21.41
CA MET A 666 0.28 -1.24 -20.64
C MET A 666 0.86 0.17 -20.76
N ASN A 667 0.00 1.12 -20.99
CA ASN A 667 0.27 2.54 -20.97
C ASN A 667 -0.51 3.17 -19.83
N VAL A 668 0.16 3.98 -19.03
CA VAL A 668 -0.45 4.70 -17.89
C VAL A 668 -0.15 6.17 -18.04
N ASP A 669 -1.20 6.94 -18.27
CA ASP A 669 -1.14 8.40 -18.34
C ASP A 669 -1.48 9.00 -16.97
N ASN A 670 -0.76 10.07 -16.61
CA ASN A 670 -0.94 10.77 -15.34
C ASN A 670 -0.82 9.84 -14.12
N LEU A 671 0.15 8.91 -14.12
CA LEU A 671 0.37 8.00 -12.99
C LEU A 671 0.43 8.79 -11.68
N GLN A 672 -0.45 8.47 -10.75
CA GLN A 672 -0.49 9.10 -9.44
C GLN A 672 0.61 8.51 -8.56
N VAL A 673 1.56 9.36 -8.15
CA VAL A 673 2.68 8.98 -7.30
C VAL A 673 2.62 9.72 -5.98
N SER A 674 2.93 9.03 -4.90
CA SER A 674 3.12 9.63 -3.57
C SER A 674 4.63 9.69 -3.30
N THR A 675 5.13 10.88 -3.05
CA THR A 675 6.53 11.12 -2.73
C THR A 675 6.64 11.69 -1.34
N PHE A 676 7.56 11.17 -0.53
CA PHE A 676 7.81 11.71 0.80
C PHE A 676 8.79 12.89 0.68
N GLN A 677 8.32 14.08 1.00
CA GLN A 677 9.10 15.31 0.94
C GLN A 677 9.09 16.01 2.30
N GLY A 678 10.29 16.19 2.87
CA GLY A 678 10.44 16.75 4.21
C GLY A 678 9.88 15.81 5.28
N ASN A 679 8.62 15.95 5.63
CA ASN A 679 7.89 15.12 6.61
C ASN A 679 6.40 14.96 6.26
N ALA A 680 6.07 15.11 4.99
CA ALA A 680 4.71 14.93 4.44
C ALA A 680 4.74 14.13 3.14
N PHE A 681 3.63 13.47 2.82
CA PHE A 681 3.43 12.78 1.56
C PHE A 681 2.76 13.71 0.56
N ASN A 682 3.49 14.06 -0.49
CA ASN A 682 2.99 14.84 -1.61
C ASN A 682 2.48 13.92 -2.71
N LEU A 683 1.22 14.09 -3.10
CA LEU A 683 0.62 13.41 -4.25
C LEU A 683 0.75 14.30 -5.48
N GLN A 684 1.24 13.72 -6.55
CA GLN A 684 1.34 14.39 -7.84
C GLN A 684 1.17 13.37 -8.97
N ASN A 685 0.95 13.87 -10.18
CA ASN A 685 0.89 13.04 -11.37
C ASN A 685 2.27 12.98 -12.02
N ALA A 686 2.83 11.78 -12.19
CA ALA A 686 3.91 11.52 -13.15
C ALA A 686 3.27 11.45 -14.54
N GLY A 687 3.85 12.10 -15.55
CA GLY A 687 3.21 12.26 -16.84
C GLY A 687 2.82 10.93 -17.49
N TYR A 688 3.79 10.15 -18.00
CA TYR A 688 3.51 8.93 -18.76
C TYR A 688 4.43 7.78 -18.34
N THR A 689 3.82 6.61 -18.11
CA THR A 689 4.55 5.37 -17.77
C THR A 689 4.15 4.25 -18.73
N GLU A 690 5.13 3.54 -19.28
CA GLU A 690 4.94 2.36 -20.09
C GLU A 690 5.40 1.12 -19.34
N ALA A 691 4.54 0.10 -19.28
CA ALA A 691 4.89 -1.20 -18.71
C ALA A 691 4.60 -2.32 -19.71
N SER A 692 5.38 -3.40 -19.65
CA SER A 692 5.18 -4.59 -20.49
C SER A 692 5.66 -5.83 -19.75
N GLY A 693 5.11 -6.98 -20.08
CA GLY A 693 5.48 -8.20 -19.40
C GLY A 693 4.91 -9.46 -20.01
N ALA A 694 5.28 -10.57 -19.37
CA ALA A 694 4.74 -11.89 -19.64
C ALA A 694 4.52 -12.65 -18.33
N GLU A 695 3.50 -13.49 -18.32
CA GLU A 695 3.06 -14.25 -17.15
C GLU A 695 2.85 -15.71 -17.57
N LEU A 696 3.21 -16.63 -16.70
CA LEU A 696 3.04 -18.07 -16.86
C LEU A 696 2.50 -18.65 -15.56
N ASP A 697 1.40 -19.37 -15.63
CA ASP A 697 0.87 -20.18 -14.53
C ASP A 697 0.69 -21.62 -15.02
N MET A 698 1.29 -22.57 -14.26
CA MET A 698 1.27 -23.99 -14.57
C MET A 698 0.85 -24.79 -13.35
N ASN A 699 -0.11 -25.68 -13.53
CA ASN A 699 -0.46 -26.70 -12.55
C ASN A 699 -0.29 -28.07 -13.22
N TRP A 700 0.51 -28.92 -12.61
CA TRP A 700 0.82 -30.25 -13.15
C TRP A 700 0.62 -31.33 -12.08
N ALA A 701 -0.31 -32.25 -12.34
CA ALA A 701 -0.63 -33.39 -11.48
C ALA A 701 -0.50 -34.71 -12.27
N PRO A 702 0.73 -35.16 -12.57
CA PRO A 702 0.96 -36.37 -13.38
C PRO A 702 0.44 -37.63 -12.74
N VAL A 703 0.29 -37.62 -11.42
CA VAL A 703 -0.20 -38.73 -10.61
C VAL A 703 -0.97 -38.15 -9.41
N GLU A 704 -1.93 -38.92 -8.87
CA GLU A 704 -2.80 -38.51 -7.76
C GLU A 704 -2.02 -38.02 -6.52
N SER A 705 -0.88 -38.62 -6.27
CA SER A 705 -0.05 -38.29 -5.13
C SER A 705 0.90 -37.12 -5.35
N PHE A 706 1.02 -36.56 -6.56
CA PHE A 706 1.98 -35.48 -6.84
C PHE A 706 1.35 -34.33 -7.61
N ARG A 707 1.55 -33.12 -7.11
CA ARG A 707 1.17 -31.87 -7.76
C ARG A 707 2.34 -30.88 -7.74
N LEU A 708 2.58 -30.21 -8.88
CA LEU A 708 3.54 -29.13 -9.06
C LEU A 708 2.83 -27.88 -9.54
N ASP A 709 2.95 -26.80 -8.80
CA ASP A 709 2.45 -25.46 -9.13
C ASP A 709 3.64 -24.57 -9.45
N VAL A 710 3.62 -23.91 -10.60
CA VAL A 710 4.66 -22.95 -11.00
C VAL A 710 3.99 -21.68 -11.49
N SER A 711 4.37 -20.54 -10.92
CA SER A 711 3.95 -19.24 -11.41
C SER A 711 5.17 -18.34 -11.63
N TYR A 712 5.21 -17.68 -12.77
CA TYR A 712 6.32 -16.81 -13.17
C TYR A 712 5.80 -15.52 -13.78
N ALA A 713 6.36 -14.39 -13.36
CA ALA A 713 6.09 -13.09 -13.96
C ALA A 713 7.38 -12.37 -14.35
N LEU A 714 7.36 -11.79 -15.54
CA LEU A 714 8.35 -10.84 -16.03
C LEU A 714 7.64 -9.51 -16.25
N VAL A 715 8.10 -8.44 -15.58
CA VAL A 715 7.49 -7.11 -15.60
C VAL A 715 8.57 -6.06 -15.78
N LYS A 716 8.44 -5.22 -16.79
CA LYS A 716 9.30 -4.05 -17.00
C LYS A 716 8.46 -2.79 -17.12
N ALA A 717 8.65 -1.84 -16.21
CA ALA A 717 7.99 -0.54 -16.23
C ALA A 717 9.03 0.59 -16.38
N THR A 718 8.74 1.56 -17.25
CA THR A 718 9.60 2.71 -17.51
C THR A 718 8.77 3.99 -17.44
N VAL A 719 9.19 4.92 -16.62
CA VAL A 719 8.63 6.26 -16.58
C VAL A 719 9.14 7.00 -17.81
N LYS A 720 8.26 7.46 -18.68
CA LYS A 720 8.63 8.13 -19.94
C LYS A 720 8.67 9.65 -19.80
N ASP A 721 7.86 10.19 -18.90
CA ASP A 721 7.78 11.62 -18.64
C ASP A 721 7.51 11.88 -17.16
N PHE A 722 8.48 12.43 -16.44
CA PHE A 722 8.33 12.87 -15.04
C PHE A 722 9.43 13.88 -14.67
N PRO A 723 9.29 15.15 -15.13
CA PRO A 723 10.33 16.16 -14.95
C PRO A 723 10.38 16.76 -13.53
N ASN A 724 9.37 16.52 -12.70
CA ASN A 724 9.23 17.12 -11.37
C ASN A 724 9.20 16.05 -10.25
N ALA A 725 10.01 15.01 -10.39
CA ALA A 725 10.15 14.00 -9.36
C ALA A 725 10.93 14.51 -8.15
N SER A 726 10.72 13.90 -6.99
CA SER A 726 11.56 14.15 -5.80
C SER A 726 12.98 13.67 -6.04
N CYS A 727 13.95 14.45 -5.55
CA CYS A 727 15.37 14.12 -5.62
C CYS A 727 15.87 13.48 -4.32
N TRP A 728 16.81 12.55 -4.44
CA TRP A 728 17.71 12.22 -3.35
C TRP A 728 19.01 13.03 -3.46
N ILE A 729 19.72 13.26 -2.34
CA ILE A 729 20.79 14.26 -2.21
C ILE A 729 21.88 14.16 -3.29
N ALA A 730 22.26 12.96 -3.71
CA ALA A 730 23.29 12.72 -4.71
C ALA A 730 22.72 12.28 -6.07
N SER A 731 21.44 12.55 -6.35
CA SER A 731 20.80 12.17 -7.61
C SER A 731 21.53 12.83 -8.80
N PRO A 732 21.82 12.10 -9.87
CA PRO A 732 22.35 12.67 -11.10
C PRO A 732 21.29 13.39 -11.95
N PHE A 733 20.02 13.36 -11.56
CA PHE A 733 18.86 13.82 -12.35
C PHE A 733 18.35 15.22 -11.97
N HIS A 734 19.12 16.00 -11.18
CA HIS A 734 18.72 17.34 -10.76
C HIS A 734 18.46 18.28 -11.95
N THR A 735 17.29 18.92 -11.97
CA THR A 735 16.89 19.87 -13.03
C THR A 735 17.34 21.30 -12.74
N GLY A 736 17.69 21.62 -11.49
CA GLY A 736 17.95 22.98 -11.02
C GLY A 736 16.67 23.80 -10.70
N ALA A 737 15.47 23.28 -11.03
CA ALA A 737 14.23 23.92 -10.64
C ALA A 737 13.95 23.68 -9.15
N ILE A 738 13.54 24.72 -8.41
CA ILE A 738 13.31 24.63 -6.96
C ILE A 738 12.09 23.77 -6.66
N ASP A 739 12.28 22.79 -5.77
CA ASP A 739 11.20 21.98 -5.23
C ASP A 739 10.68 22.62 -3.91
N PRO A 740 9.50 23.22 -3.89
CA PRO A 740 8.95 23.84 -2.70
C PRO A 740 8.65 22.84 -1.57
N GLY A 741 8.49 21.54 -1.91
CA GLY A 741 8.24 20.48 -0.93
C GLY A 741 9.49 19.89 -0.29
N ALA A 742 10.68 20.15 -0.84
CA ALA A 742 11.92 19.52 -0.39
C ALA A 742 12.32 19.90 1.05
N GLY A 743 11.80 20.98 1.61
CA GLY A 743 12.13 21.44 2.95
C GLY A 743 13.59 21.87 3.09
N THR A 744 13.95 22.43 4.25
CA THR A 744 15.31 22.89 4.53
C THR A 744 16.22 21.82 5.14
N ALA A 745 15.67 20.68 5.53
CA ALA A 745 16.38 19.64 6.28
C ALA A 745 16.95 18.54 5.36
N GLY A 746 17.87 18.93 4.43
CA GLY A 746 18.78 17.97 3.79
C GLY A 746 18.21 17.17 2.62
N ALA A 747 17.01 17.44 2.15
CA ALA A 747 16.57 17.00 0.84
C ALA A 747 17.19 17.88 -0.25
N ALA A 748 17.37 17.33 -1.45
CA ALA A 748 17.78 18.15 -2.57
C ALA A 748 16.74 19.26 -2.80
N ALA A 749 17.18 20.51 -2.83
CA ALA A 749 16.30 21.68 -2.97
C ALA A 749 15.74 21.84 -4.40
N THR A 750 15.91 20.85 -5.25
CA THR A 750 15.54 20.90 -6.66
C THR A 750 14.77 19.64 -7.09
N PHE A 751 13.92 19.78 -8.09
CA PHE A 751 13.30 18.64 -8.75
C PHE A 751 14.29 17.80 -9.55
N CYS A 752 13.99 16.51 -9.68
CA CYS A 752 14.70 15.60 -10.57
C CYS A 752 13.84 15.29 -11.81
N ASP A 753 14.50 15.10 -12.93
CA ASP A 753 13.87 14.56 -14.13
C ASP A 753 14.06 13.04 -14.15
N HIS A 754 13.00 12.32 -13.83
CA HIS A 754 12.98 10.84 -13.88
C HIS A 754 12.48 10.30 -15.22
N SER A 755 12.38 11.14 -16.26
CA SER A 755 12.03 10.70 -17.60
C SER A 755 13.05 9.69 -18.13
N GLY A 756 12.58 8.56 -18.63
CA GLY A 756 13.42 7.44 -19.10
C GLY A 756 13.92 6.49 -18.00
N VAL A 757 13.68 6.79 -16.72
CA VAL A 757 14.08 5.91 -15.62
C VAL A 757 13.20 4.65 -15.62
N THR A 758 13.84 3.49 -15.67
CA THR A 758 13.16 2.21 -15.47
C THR A 758 12.80 2.08 -14.00
N LYS A 759 11.52 1.98 -13.68
CA LYS A 759 11.09 1.60 -12.33
C LYS A 759 11.54 0.19 -12.08
N THR A 760 12.37 0.01 -11.11
CA THR A 760 12.80 -1.32 -10.68
C THR A 760 11.76 -1.88 -9.70
N ASN A 761 10.56 -2.17 -10.19
CA ASN A 761 9.75 -3.22 -9.57
C ASN A 761 10.53 -4.52 -9.76
N PRO A 762 10.35 -5.55 -8.93
CA PRO A 762 11.00 -6.82 -9.20
C PRO A 762 10.67 -7.27 -10.62
N GLU A 763 11.66 -7.18 -11.54
CA GLU A 763 11.43 -7.55 -12.94
C GLU A 763 11.04 -9.02 -13.09
N ARG A 764 11.54 -9.87 -12.21
CA ARG A 764 11.32 -11.32 -12.27
C ARG A 764 10.89 -11.83 -10.91
N ARG A 765 9.81 -12.59 -10.93
CA ARG A 765 9.30 -13.31 -9.77
C ARG A 765 8.97 -14.73 -10.15
N LEU A 766 9.30 -15.66 -9.27
CA LEU A 766 9.05 -17.07 -9.45
C LEU A 766 8.48 -17.65 -8.17
N PHE A 767 7.39 -18.38 -8.29
CA PHE A 767 6.87 -19.29 -7.28
C PHE A 767 6.92 -20.72 -7.83
N VAL A 768 7.35 -21.67 -7.00
CA VAL A 768 7.29 -23.11 -7.27
C VAL A 768 6.79 -23.81 -6.01
N GLY A 769 5.66 -24.49 -6.11
CA GLY A 769 5.08 -25.32 -5.05
C GLY A 769 5.01 -26.77 -5.49
N ALA A 770 5.53 -27.70 -4.71
CA ALA A 770 5.42 -29.13 -4.94
C ALA A 770 4.73 -29.82 -3.76
N THR A 771 3.70 -30.58 -4.04
CA THR A 771 2.97 -31.37 -3.04
C THR A 771 3.09 -32.85 -3.36
N GLN A 772 3.57 -33.64 -2.39
CA GLN A 772 3.63 -35.09 -2.46
C GLN A 772 2.72 -35.70 -1.39
N GLY A 773 1.67 -36.38 -1.81
CA GLY A 773 0.81 -37.20 -0.95
C GLY A 773 1.45 -38.55 -0.63
N PHE A 774 1.14 -39.11 0.52
CA PHE A 774 1.54 -40.45 0.96
C PHE A 774 0.48 -41.07 1.86
N LYS A 775 0.50 -42.42 1.96
CA LYS A 775 -0.37 -43.19 2.86
C LYS A 775 0.45 -44.00 3.86
N MET A 776 0.11 -43.92 5.14
CA MET A 776 0.70 -44.67 6.23
C MET A 776 -0.40 -45.43 6.99
N GLY A 777 -0.72 -46.63 6.54
CA GLY A 777 -1.86 -47.40 7.08
C GLY A 777 -3.19 -46.70 6.85
N ALA A 778 -3.90 -46.35 7.91
CA ALA A 778 -5.17 -45.63 7.86
C ALA A 778 -5.02 -44.07 7.82
N VAL A 779 -3.78 -43.57 7.85
CA VAL A 779 -3.53 -42.14 7.83
C VAL A 779 -3.03 -41.73 6.45
N GLU A 780 -3.73 -40.79 5.83
CA GLU A 780 -3.24 -40.09 4.65
C GLU A 780 -2.42 -38.88 5.08
N GLY A 781 -1.44 -38.49 4.26
CA GLY A 781 -0.63 -37.32 4.56
C GLY A 781 -0.08 -36.69 3.29
N TYR A 782 0.50 -35.51 3.45
CA TYR A 782 1.16 -34.81 2.36
C TYR A 782 2.34 -34.00 2.88
N LEU A 783 3.34 -33.85 2.01
CA LEU A 783 4.45 -32.92 2.16
C LEU A 783 4.35 -31.89 1.05
N ARG A 784 4.22 -30.60 1.42
CA ARG A 784 4.29 -29.48 0.51
C ARG A 784 5.57 -28.68 0.73
N LEU A 785 6.31 -28.42 -0.33
CA LEU A 785 7.49 -27.55 -0.36
C LEU A 785 7.23 -26.41 -1.31
N GLU A 786 7.58 -25.21 -0.90
CA GLU A 786 7.42 -23.99 -1.70
C GLU A 786 8.74 -23.23 -1.79
N HIS A 787 9.01 -22.67 -2.95
CA HIS A 787 10.14 -21.78 -3.19
C HIS A 787 9.65 -20.50 -3.84
N GLN A 788 10.06 -19.38 -3.27
CA GLN A 788 9.78 -18.05 -3.81
C GLN A 788 11.10 -17.35 -4.12
N SER A 789 11.17 -16.68 -5.27
CA SER A 789 12.33 -15.91 -5.69
C SER A 789 11.89 -14.59 -6.33
N MET A 790 12.63 -13.54 -6.02
CA MET A 790 12.34 -12.18 -6.47
C MET A 790 13.64 -11.47 -6.84
N SER A 791 13.66 -10.80 -8.00
CA SER A 791 14.82 -10.00 -8.42
C SER A 791 14.93 -8.72 -7.56
N GLU A 792 16.03 -7.99 -7.71
CA GLU A 792 16.20 -6.70 -7.06
C GLU A 792 15.07 -5.72 -7.39
N SER A 793 14.81 -4.78 -6.50
CA SER A 793 13.77 -3.76 -6.68
C SER A 793 14.12 -2.45 -5.99
N ASP A 794 13.77 -1.35 -6.63
CA ASP A 794 13.76 -0.03 -6.01
C ASP A 794 12.53 0.11 -5.10
N THR A 795 12.75 0.12 -3.81
CA THR A 795 11.66 0.22 -2.82
C THR A 795 11.32 1.65 -2.43
N GLY A 796 12.17 2.61 -2.78
CA GLY A 796 11.95 4.05 -2.55
C GLY A 796 11.32 4.77 -3.74
N GLY A 797 11.33 4.15 -4.92
CA GLY A 797 10.72 4.70 -6.14
C GLY A 797 11.46 5.87 -6.78
N GLY A 798 12.60 6.30 -6.21
CA GLY A 798 13.39 7.45 -6.66
C GLY A 798 14.69 7.10 -7.38
N GLY A 799 14.99 5.83 -7.57
CA GLY A 799 16.25 5.39 -8.19
C GLY A 799 17.49 5.54 -7.28
N ASP A 800 17.33 5.81 -5.99
CA ASP A 800 18.44 5.85 -5.03
C ASP A 800 19.01 4.44 -4.84
N PRO A 801 20.29 4.19 -5.23
CA PRO A 801 20.91 2.86 -5.08
C PRO A 801 20.90 2.32 -3.65
N LEU A 802 20.82 3.19 -2.65
CA LEU A 802 20.77 2.81 -1.23
C LEU A 802 19.38 2.34 -0.80
N GLN A 803 18.35 2.63 -1.58
CA GLN A 803 16.97 2.20 -1.33
C GLN A 803 16.59 0.94 -2.14
N PHE A 804 17.52 0.39 -2.88
CA PHE A 804 17.33 -0.88 -3.56
C PHE A 804 17.33 -2.05 -2.57
N ARG A 805 16.36 -2.94 -2.76
CA ARG A 805 16.33 -4.26 -2.14
C ARG A 805 17.03 -5.24 -3.07
N GLU A 806 18.02 -5.96 -2.56
CA GLU A 806 18.70 -7.01 -3.31
C GLU A 806 17.76 -8.17 -3.66
N SER A 807 18.11 -8.93 -4.69
CA SER A 807 17.41 -10.16 -5.03
C SER A 807 17.47 -11.16 -3.87
N PHE A 808 16.37 -11.82 -3.61
CA PHE A 808 16.27 -12.82 -2.54
C PHE A 808 15.44 -14.03 -2.95
N SER A 809 15.60 -15.10 -2.19
CA SER A 809 14.71 -16.26 -2.28
C SER A 809 14.60 -16.95 -0.93
N PHE A 810 13.45 -17.54 -0.67
CA PHE A 810 13.22 -18.33 0.53
C PHE A 810 12.31 -19.54 0.24
N ALA A 811 12.24 -20.44 1.19
CA ALA A 811 11.44 -21.66 1.09
C ALA A 811 10.50 -21.81 2.29
N ASN A 812 9.32 -22.39 2.03
CA ASN A 812 8.37 -22.82 3.04
C ASN A 812 8.20 -24.35 2.96
N ALA A 813 7.75 -24.95 4.05
CA ALA A 813 7.38 -26.36 4.05
C ALA A 813 6.17 -26.60 4.95
N ARG A 814 5.31 -27.57 4.57
CA ARG A 814 4.18 -28.06 5.36
C ARG A 814 4.07 -29.57 5.25
N LEU A 815 3.93 -30.24 6.39
CA LEU A 815 3.69 -31.67 6.51
C LEU A 815 2.33 -31.87 7.19
N GLY A 816 1.35 -32.38 6.46
CA GLY A 816 -0.01 -32.63 6.95
C GLY A 816 -0.32 -34.11 7.10
N PHE A 817 -1.13 -34.47 8.09
CA PHE A 817 -1.69 -35.79 8.36
C PHE A 817 -3.22 -35.66 8.44
N ILE A 818 -3.92 -36.43 7.62
CA ILE A 818 -5.37 -36.41 7.50
C ILE A 818 -5.92 -37.70 8.15
N PHE A 819 -6.84 -37.51 9.06
CA PHE A 819 -7.55 -38.57 9.78
C PHE A 819 -8.99 -38.61 9.31
N GLU A 820 -9.27 -39.42 8.29
CA GLU A 820 -10.60 -39.48 7.65
C GLU A 820 -11.72 -39.81 8.64
N GLU A 821 -11.51 -40.81 9.55
CA GLU A 821 -12.51 -41.19 10.53
C GLU A 821 -12.89 -40.06 11.50
N LEU A 822 -11.98 -39.12 11.74
CA LEU A 822 -12.20 -37.98 12.63
C LEU A 822 -12.52 -36.68 11.85
N ASN A 823 -12.56 -36.77 10.53
CA ASN A 823 -12.69 -35.61 9.64
C ASN A 823 -11.73 -34.46 10.06
N SER A 824 -10.46 -34.80 10.34
CA SER A 824 -9.51 -33.86 10.93
C SER A 824 -8.14 -33.89 10.26
N GLU A 825 -7.41 -32.77 10.39
CA GLU A 825 -6.03 -32.60 9.89
C GLU A 825 -5.13 -32.10 11.02
N LEU A 826 -3.96 -32.71 11.16
CA LEU A 826 -2.83 -32.20 11.95
C LEU A 826 -1.70 -31.84 11.00
N ALA A 827 -1.23 -30.60 11.01
CA ALA A 827 -0.15 -30.18 10.13
C ALA A 827 0.96 -29.42 10.88
N PHE A 828 2.19 -29.68 10.48
CA PHE A 828 3.39 -28.94 10.91
C PHE A 828 3.85 -28.07 9.75
N TRP A 829 4.20 -26.82 10.04
CA TRP A 829 4.62 -25.89 9.01
C TRP A 829 5.83 -25.07 9.44
N VAL A 830 6.63 -24.67 8.45
CA VAL A 830 7.70 -23.68 8.59
C VAL A 830 7.62 -22.70 7.45
N ARG A 831 7.62 -21.41 7.77
CA ARG A 831 7.72 -20.30 6.83
C ARG A 831 9.12 -19.74 6.85
N ASN A 832 9.62 -19.29 5.70
CA ASN A 832 10.98 -18.79 5.56
C ASN A 832 12.00 -19.74 6.21
N ALA A 833 11.93 -21.03 5.87
CA ALA A 833 12.77 -22.09 6.44
C ALA A 833 14.28 -21.79 6.29
N THR A 834 14.67 -21.02 5.29
CA THR A 834 16.04 -20.57 5.02
C THR A 834 16.47 -19.40 5.91
N ASP A 835 15.57 -18.83 6.71
CA ASP A 835 15.75 -17.63 7.56
C ASP A 835 16.34 -16.44 6.77
N GLN A 836 15.85 -16.26 5.52
CA GLN A 836 16.28 -15.16 4.67
C GLN A 836 15.81 -13.83 5.25
N ARG A 837 16.76 -12.93 5.49
CA ARG A 837 16.46 -11.56 5.96
C ARG A 837 16.50 -10.62 4.77
N PHE A 838 15.44 -9.87 4.57
CA PHE A 838 15.36 -8.87 3.51
C PHE A 838 14.52 -7.67 3.94
N TYR A 839 14.72 -6.55 3.24
CA TYR A 839 13.90 -5.36 3.41
C TYR A 839 12.62 -5.49 2.58
N GLU A 840 11.50 -5.12 3.15
CA GLU A 840 10.29 -4.94 2.35
C GLU A 840 10.31 -3.58 1.65
N SER A 841 10.72 -2.55 2.38
CA SER A 841 10.83 -1.19 1.88
C SER A 841 11.94 -0.46 2.61
N VAL A 842 12.60 0.47 1.91
CA VAL A 842 13.63 1.37 2.44
C VAL A 842 13.22 2.80 2.12
N PHE A 843 13.35 3.69 3.08
CA PHE A 843 12.95 5.08 2.94
C PHE A 843 13.90 6.02 3.69
N ASN A 844 13.87 7.30 3.28
CA ASN A 844 14.60 8.36 3.98
C ASN A 844 13.98 8.58 5.36
N ASN A 845 14.83 8.60 6.39
CA ASN A 845 14.35 8.87 7.74
C ASN A 845 13.84 10.32 7.84
N PRO A 846 12.60 10.54 8.29
CA PRO A 846 12.09 11.89 8.53
C PRO A 846 13.02 12.68 9.46
N VAL A 847 13.20 13.97 9.20
CA VAL A 847 14.03 14.93 9.93
C VAL A 847 15.52 14.55 10.10
N GLN A 848 15.99 13.45 9.52
CA GLN A 848 17.36 12.94 9.62
C GLN A 848 17.97 12.72 8.23
N ALA A 849 18.27 13.78 7.52
CA ALA A 849 18.77 13.72 6.15
C ALA A 849 19.99 12.82 6.00
N GLY A 850 19.98 11.94 4.99
CA GLY A 850 21.03 10.98 4.69
C GLY A 850 20.99 9.70 5.53
N SER A 851 20.07 9.59 6.49
CA SER A 851 19.78 8.37 7.22
C SER A 851 18.66 7.58 6.53
N LEU A 852 18.74 6.26 6.54
CA LEU A 852 17.78 5.36 5.93
C LEU A 852 17.20 4.41 6.96
N ARG A 853 15.89 4.21 6.88
CA ARG A 853 15.13 3.21 7.64
C ARG A 853 14.54 2.17 6.69
N ALA A 854 14.25 1.00 7.24
CA ALA A 854 13.67 -0.09 6.45
C ALA A 854 12.64 -0.89 7.26
N TYR A 855 11.51 -1.18 6.65
CA TYR A 855 10.60 -2.21 7.14
C TYR A 855 11.14 -3.58 6.75
N THR A 856 10.99 -4.56 7.65
CA THR A 856 11.60 -5.87 7.52
C THR A 856 10.56 -6.95 7.30
N ALA A 857 10.92 -7.95 6.50
CA ALA A 857 10.14 -9.17 6.39
C ALA A 857 10.12 -9.96 7.71
N GLU A 858 9.11 -10.80 7.86
CA GLU A 858 9.02 -11.74 9.00
C GLU A 858 10.22 -12.71 8.96
N PRO A 859 10.81 -13.03 10.13
CA PRO A 859 11.85 -14.04 10.24
C PRO A 859 11.28 -15.44 9.95
N ARG A 860 12.14 -16.47 9.98
CA ARG A 860 11.67 -17.85 10.00
C ARG A 860 10.70 -18.04 11.16
N THR A 861 9.56 -18.66 10.89
CA THR A 861 8.55 -19.05 11.87
C THR A 861 8.10 -20.49 11.62
N TRP A 862 7.71 -21.20 12.66
CA TRP A 862 7.18 -22.54 12.57
C TRP A 862 5.98 -22.72 13.52
N GLY A 863 5.17 -23.71 13.25
CA GLY A 863 4.00 -23.98 14.07
C GLY A 863 3.30 -25.27 13.73
N VAL A 864 2.22 -25.49 14.45
CA VAL A 864 1.34 -26.64 14.34
C VAL A 864 -0.08 -26.15 14.12
N ASN A 865 -0.81 -26.78 13.22
CA ASN A 865 -2.21 -26.55 12.93
C ASN A 865 -3.00 -27.84 13.20
N PHE A 866 -4.08 -27.74 13.94
CA PHE A 866 -5.08 -28.78 14.07
C PHE A 866 -6.43 -28.25 13.63
N ARG A 867 -7.06 -28.93 12.70
CA ARG A 867 -8.38 -28.62 12.18
C ARG A 867 -9.29 -29.85 12.24
N ILE A 868 -10.51 -29.68 12.68
CA ILE A 868 -11.57 -30.66 12.63
C ILE A 868 -12.77 -30.07 11.87
N ASN A 869 -13.29 -30.81 10.90
CA ASN A 869 -14.53 -30.47 10.22
C ASN A 869 -15.67 -31.35 10.80
N PHE A 870 -16.85 -30.83 10.80
CA PHE A 870 -18.04 -31.53 11.26
C PHE A 870 -19.22 -31.27 10.31
N ASP A 871 -20.01 -32.29 10.14
CA ASP A 871 -21.22 -32.29 9.29
C ASP A 871 -22.47 -32.16 10.16
#